data_517b066e3848a730f7a950bc950fe5a9
#
_entry.id   517b066e3848a730f7a950bc950fe5a9
#
_cell.length_a   1.000
_cell.length_b   1.000
_cell.length_c   1.000
_cell.angle_alpha   90.00
_cell.angle_beta   90.00
_cell.angle_gamma   90.00
#
_symmetry.space_group_name_H-M   'P 1'
#
loop_
_entity.id
_entity.type
_entity.pdbx_description
1 polymer ?
#
loop_
_entity_poly.entity_id
_entity_poly.type
_entity_poly.pdbx_seq_one_letter_code
_entity_poly.pdbx_strand_id
1 'polypeptide(L)'
;MRPLEGGNVQFYLDGYRPGDPDIQTAAEGTRSTALPDTADVLIVGSGPAGTVLAAQLSAFPAIRTRLVERRDGPLLLGQADGVACRTVEMFDAFGMSAKLVREGYWVNETTFWRPSPDDRSKIARAGRVQDTEDDLSEFPHLIVNQARMQQYLLDYMGRSSSRLTPDYGVEFVTLTIDADGDYPVVVTVRNVRDNVETKLRARYVVGCDGARSLVRSAIGAVPRGDFANHGWGVVDMLALTDFPDIRLKAAIQSSDEGNILLIPREGGFLVRLYVDLGEIDPNNREAIREYTQDKVIAIAQRVLRPYTLDVKNVVWFAVYQVGQRVTDRFDDVPVEDIESRNPRVFIAGDACHTHSAKAGQGMNVSMQDAFNLGWKLVSVIEGRAKPELLRTYSVERHAIAERLIAFDREWSKIMASPPRDPRFPERGGVDPEELKEYFVKSGRYTAGVATHYPPATFLTAQPSHQALAAGYTIGMRFHSAPVVRVADAKPMHLGHVARADGAWRIYAFADARGERLRKLAEFLANSPNSPIRRFTPAEANIDSVIDVRAIFQQGHRDINVETLPPMLLPRKGSFGLIDYEKAFSPDLKNRRDIFDLRAIDREHGAIVVVRPDQYVANVLPLDAHDALTEFFAQFMLEPRRR
;
A
#
# COMPACT_ATOMS: atom_id res chain seq x y z
N MET A 1 -29.41 -36.02 -8.87
CA MET A 1 -28.53 -34.84 -8.87
C MET A 1 -28.03 -34.61 -10.30
N ARG A 2 -28.39 -33.53 -10.94
CA ARG A 2 -27.79 -33.16 -12.22
C ARG A 2 -26.32 -32.80 -11.97
N PRO A 3 -25.36 -33.26 -12.81
CA PRO A 3 -23.99 -32.77 -12.71
C PRO A 3 -24.01 -31.26 -12.90
N LEU A 4 -23.37 -30.52 -12.01
CA LEU A 4 -23.17 -29.09 -12.15
C LEU A 4 -22.20 -28.89 -13.32
N GLU A 5 -22.72 -28.46 -14.47
CA GLU A 5 -21.91 -28.12 -15.62
C GLU A 5 -20.99 -26.96 -15.26
N GLY A 6 -19.68 -27.23 -15.20
CA GLY A 6 -18.61 -26.23 -15.29
C GLY A 6 -18.41 -25.30 -14.09
N GLY A 7 -18.93 -25.59 -12.92
CA GLY A 7 -18.78 -24.70 -11.76
C GLY A 7 -17.74 -25.20 -10.75
N ASN A 8 -16.84 -24.32 -10.30
CA ASN A 8 -16.05 -24.56 -9.10
C ASN A 8 -16.98 -24.72 -7.90
N VAL A 9 -16.58 -25.57 -6.97
CA VAL A 9 -17.34 -25.86 -5.75
C VAL A 9 -16.87 -24.93 -4.65
N GLN A 10 -17.80 -24.26 -3.96
CA GLN A 10 -17.44 -23.43 -2.82
C GLN A 10 -18.26 -23.78 -1.58
N PHE A 11 -17.63 -23.51 -0.42
CA PHE A 11 -18.24 -23.63 0.88
C PHE A 11 -18.28 -22.28 1.58
N TYR A 12 -19.44 -21.93 2.12
CA TYR A 12 -19.64 -20.76 2.97
C TYR A 12 -19.91 -21.20 4.41
N LEU A 13 -19.75 -20.29 5.34
CA LEU A 13 -20.03 -20.56 6.75
C LEU A 13 -21.50 -20.94 7.02
N ASP A 14 -22.38 -20.60 6.10
CA ASP A 14 -23.83 -20.86 6.14
C ASP A 14 -24.30 -21.89 5.10
N GLY A 15 -23.38 -22.64 4.48
CA GLY A 15 -23.67 -23.74 3.59
C GLY A 15 -22.88 -23.79 2.29
N TYR A 16 -23.24 -24.77 1.47
CA TYR A 16 -22.64 -25.02 0.17
C TYR A 16 -23.30 -24.18 -0.91
N ARG A 17 -22.52 -23.59 -1.79
CA ARG A 17 -22.98 -22.89 -2.99
C ARG A 17 -22.09 -23.25 -4.19
N PRO A 18 -22.68 -23.44 -5.39
CA PRO A 18 -21.90 -23.62 -6.62
C PRO A 18 -21.38 -22.27 -7.13
N GLY A 19 -20.26 -22.29 -7.81
CA GLY A 19 -19.73 -21.13 -8.51
C GLY A 19 -18.24 -20.84 -8.23
N ASP A 20 -17.76 -19.69 -8.72
CA ASP A 20 -16.40 -19.22 -8.51
C ASP A 20 -16.22 -18.74 -7.05
N PRO A 21 -15.24 -19.31 -6.29
CA PRO A 21 -14.99 -18.92 -4.91
C PRO A 21 -14.56 -17.46 -4.72
N ASP A 22 -14.05 -16.81 -5.77
CA ASP A 22 -13.66 -15.41 -5.71
C ASP A 22 -14.86 -14.45 -5.87
N ILE A 23 -16.06 -14.97 -6.19
CA ILE A 23 -17.27 -14.15 -6.34
C ILE A 23 -18.11 -14.26 -5.08
N GLN A 24 -18.14 -13.21 -4.28
CA GLN A 24 -18.97 -13.14 -3.09
C GLN A 24 -20.48 -13.01 -3.47
N THR A 25 -21.35 -13.41 -2.57
CA THR A 25 -22.79 -13.17 -2.75
C THR A 25 -23.07 -11.67 -2.76
N ALA A 26 -23.79 -11.19 -3.76
CA ALA A 26 -24.21 -9.79 -3.81
C ALA A 26 -25.16 -9.48 -2.64
N ALA A 27 -24.95 -8.34 -1.98
CA ALA A 27 -25.88 -7.85 -0.96
C ALA A 27 -27.20 -7.39 -1.61
N GLU A 28 -28.29 -7.42 -0.83
CA GLU A 28 -29.56 -6.88 -1.28
C GLU A 28 -29.46 -5.39 -1.59
N GLY A 29 -30.14 -4.94 -2.64
CA GLY A 29 -30.11 -3.54 -3.06
C GLY A 29 -28.85 -3.11 -3.82
N THR A 30 -28.07 -4.08 -4.34
CA THR A 30 -26.90 -3.77 -5.15
C THR A 30 -27.25 -2.89 -6.33
N ARG A 31 -26.65 -1.77 -6.29
CA ARG A 31 -26.33 -0.71 -7.23
C ARG A 31 -27.34 -0.36 -8.32
N SER A 32 -27.97 0.80 -8.16
CA SER A 32 -28.50 1.59 -9.27
C SER A 32 -27.36 2.09 -10.18
N THR A 33 -27.56 2.08 -11.49
CA THR A 33 -26.66 2.69 -12.48
C THR A 33 -26.66 4.22 -12.39
N ALA A 34 -27.69 4.84 -11.83
CA ALA A 34 -27.76 6.26 -11.58
C ALA A 34 -27.01 6.65 -10.29
N LEU A 35 -26.41 7.86 -10.27
CA LEU A 35 -25.86 8.42 -9.05
C LEU A 35 -26.99 8.64 -8.04
N PRO A 36 -26.83 8.19 -6.79
CA PRO A 36 -27.84 8.42 -5.75
C PRO A 36 -27.77 9.85 -5.21
N ASP A 37 -28.83 10.28 -4.58
CA ASP A 37 -28.88 11.58 -3.90
C ASP A 37 -27.91 11.64 -2.69
N THR A 38 -27.62 10.48 -2.09
CA THR A 38 -26.74 10.37 -0.91
C THR A 38 -25.78 9.19 -1.00
N ALA A 39 -24.54 9.38 -0.49
CA ALA A 39 -23.53 8.34 -0.34
C ALA A 39 -22.85 8.44 1.04
N ASP A 40 -22.48 7.29 1.64
CA ASP A 40 -21.69 7.34 2.88
C ASP A 40 -20.25 7.78 2.57
N VAL A 41 -19.67 7.28 1.47
CA VAL A 41 -18.36 7.72 1.00
C VAL A 41 -18.41 7.99 -0.50
N LEU A 42 -18.03 9.20 -0.91
CA LEU A 42 -17.77 9.57 -2.30
C LEU A 42 -16.27 9.66 -2.53
N ILE A 43 -15.74 8.83 -3.43
CA ILE A 43 -14.35 8.85 -3.86
C ILE A 43 -14.28 9.56 -5.21
N VAL A 44 -13.40 10.54 -5.34
CA VAL A 44 -13.20 11.31 -6.59
C VAL A 44 -11.89 10.91 -7.23
N GLY A 45 -11.96 10.24 -8.37
CA GLY A 45 -10.80 9.75 -9.14
C GLY A 45 -10.48 8.28 -8.92
N SER A 46 -10.36 7.52 -10.01
CA SER A 46 -10.05 6.09 -10.03
C SER A 46 -8.56 5.80 -10.30
N GLY A 47 -7.67 6.68 -9.86
CA GLY A 47 -6.22 6.42 -9.83
C GLY A 47 -5.85 5.37 -8.78
N PRO A 48 -4.53 5.10 -8.54
CA PRO A 48 -4.08 4.08 -7.60
C PRO A 48 -4.66 4.24 -6.18
N ALA A 49 -4.67 5.46 -5.63
CA ALA A 49 -5.26 5.73 -4.31
C ALA A 49 -6.76 5.43 -4.29
N GLY A 50 -7.51 5.99 -5.26
CA GLY A 50 -8.98 5.84 -5.28
C GLY A 50 -9.42 4.40 -5.49
N THR A 51 -8.73 3.62 -6.33
CA THR A 51 -9.06 2.19 -6.54
C THR A 51 -8.72 1.31 -5.34
N VAL A 52 -7.61 1.57 -4.61
CA VAL A 52 -7.31 0.85 -3.36
C VAL A 52 -8.34 1.16 -2.29
N LEU A 53 -8.70 2.44 -2.11
CA LEU A 53 -9.75 2.83 -1.16
C LEU A 53 -11.09 2.19 -1.50
N ALA A 54 -11.50 2.24 -2.77
CA ALA A 54 -12.74 1.64 -3.24
C ALA A 54 -12.74 0.12 -3.07
N ALA A 55 -11.63 -0.56 -3.37
CA ALA A 55 -11.47 -1.99 -3.16
C ALA A 55 -11.64 -2.36 -1.67
N GLN A 56 -11.02 -1.60 -0.77
CA GLN A 56 -11.16 -1.81 0.66
C GLN A 56 -12.61 -1.62 1.15
N LEU A 57 -13.26 -0.54 0.73
CA LEU A 57 -14.64 -0.25 1.09
C LEU A 57 -15.64 -1.22 0.45
N SER A 58 -15.30 -1.83 -0.69
CA SER A 58 -16.19 -2.78 -1.39
C SER A 58 -16.47 -4.06 -0.61
N ALA A 59 -15.65 -4.40 0.38
CA ALA A 59 -15.88 -5.51 1.30
C ALA A 59 -17.02 -5.24 2.32
N PHE A 60 -17.49 -3.99 2.42
CA PHE A 60 -18.48 -3.52 3.39
C PHE A 60 -19.76 -3.05 2.69
N PRO A 61 -20.67 -3.94 2.31
CA PRO A 61 -21.85 -3.61 1.50
C PRO A 61 -22.85 -2.69 2.22
N ALA A 62 -22.80 -2.60 3.55
CA ALA A 62 -23.62 -1.67 4.32
C ALA A 62 -23.15 -0.21 4.15
N ILE A 63 -21.92 0.03 3.68
CA ILE A 63 -21.38 1.36 3.41
C ILE A 63 -21.65 1.71 1.93
N ARG A 64 -22.53 2.68 1.70
CA ARG A 64 -22.86 3.15 0.35
C ARG A 64 -21.71 3.96 -0.24
N THR A 65 -20.78 3.28 -0.92
CA THR A 65 -19.62 3.87 -1.56
C THR A 65 -19.86 4.16 -3.04
N ARG A 66 -19.46 5.35 -3.50
CA ARG A 66 -19.43 5.71 -4.92
C ARG A 66 -18.01 6.15 -5.30
N LEU A 67 -17.57 5.75 -6.48
CA LEU A 67 -16.28 6.13 -7.06
C LEU A 67 -16.55 6.80 -8.41
N VAL A 68 -16.36 8.12 -8.49
CA VAL A 68 -16.55 8.88 -9.72
C VAL A 68 -15.22 9.10 -10.44
N GLU A 69 -15.24 9.00 -11.77
CA GLU A 69 -14.07 9.16 -12.62
C GLU A 69 -14.44 9.93 -13.89
N ARG A 70 -13.69 10.99 -14.21
CA ARG A 70 -13.96 11.84 -15.39
C ARG A 70 -13.69 11.16 -16.73
N ARG A 71 -12.79 10.15 -16.78
CA ARG A 71 -12.52 9.37 -18.00
C ARG A 71 -13.73 8.48 -18.33
N ASP A 72 -13.83 8.12 -19.62
CA ASP A 72 -14.92 7.26 -20.12
C ASP A 72 -14.75 5.78 -19.75
N GLY A 73 -13.62 5.38 -19.21
CA GLY A 73 -13.33 3.99 -18.86
C GLY A 73 -12.07 3.82 -18.01
N PRO A 74 -11.67 2.56 -17.76
CA PRO A 74 -10.47 2.24 -17.01
C PRO A 74 -9.21 2.73 -17.73
N LEU A 75 -8.11 2.80 -16.99
CA LEU A 75 -6.80 3.14 -17.53
C LEU A 75 -6.35 2.06 -18.52
N LEU A 76 -5.98 2.46 -19.74
CA LEU A 76 -5.47 1.54 -20.75
C LEU A 76 -3.95 1.39 -20.70
N LEU A 77 -3.25 2.49 -20.41
CA LEU A 77 -1.80 2.56 -20.28
C LEU A 77 -1.45 3.29 -18.99
N GLY A 78 -0.52 2.73 -18.21
CA GLY A 78 -0.10 3.31 -16.93
C GLY A 78 1.19 4.11 -17.06
N GLN A 79 1.32 5.12 -16.21
CA GLN A 79 2.52 5.94 -16.08
C GLN A 79 3.51 5.29 -15.10
N ALA A 80 3.03 4.86 -13.93
CA ALA A 80 3.82 4.18 -12.93
C ALA A 80 3.88 2.66 -13.19
N ASP A 81 4.88 2.01 -12.63
CA ASP A 81 5.12 0.58 -12.81
C ASP A 81 5.81 -0.11 -11.62
N GLY A 82 6.60 0.62 -10.82
CA GLY A 82 7.31 0.07 -9.67
C GLY A 82 6.36 -0.26 -8.51
N VAL A 83 6.39 -1.51 -8.04
CA VAL A 83 5.59 -2.00 -6.90
C VAL A 83 6.54 -2.47 -5.81
N ALA A 84 6.68 -1.67 -4.76
CA ALA A 84 7.55 -1.96 -3.63
C ALA A 84 7.08 -3.21 -2.86
N CYS A 85 8.00 -3.92 -2.20
CA CYS A 85 7.70 -5.10 -1.39
C CYS A 85 6.52 -4.88 -0.44
N ARG A 86 6.52 -3.75 0.28
CA ARG A 86 5.41 -3.37 1.19
C ARG A 86 4.05 -3.27 0.48
N THR A 87 4.04 -2.81 -0.75
CA THR A 87 2.81 -2.71 -1.54
C THR A 87 2.33 -4.09 -1.96
N VAL A 88 3.24 -5.03 -2.26
CA VAL A 88 2.85 -6.43 -2.53
C VAL A 88 2.25 -7.09 -1.28
N GLU A 89 2.83 -6.84 -0.07
CA GLU A 89 2.24 -7.26 1.21
C GLU A 89 0.81 -6.71 1.39
N MET A 90 0.58 -5.45 1.01
CA MET A 90 -0.76 -4.86 1.01
C MET A 90 -1.70 -5.56 0.01
N PHE A 91 -1.23 -5.87 -1.21
CA PHE A 91 -2.02 -6.63 -2.19
C PHE A 91 -2.34 -8.06 -1.75
N ASP A 92 -1.50 -8.65 -0.89
CA ASP A 92 -1.78 -9.95 -0.27
C ASP A 92 -3.01 -9.89 0.65
N ALA A 93 -3.21 -8.77 1.36
CA ALA A 93 -4.40 -8.56 2.16
C ALA A 93 -5.71 -8.62 1.34
N PHE A 94 -5.65 -8.29 0.05
CA PHE A 94 -6.76 -8.45 -0.90
C PHE A 94 -6.79 -9.82 -1.59
N GLY A 95 -5.80 -10.70 -1.33
CA GLY A 95 -5.67 -12.01 -1.98
C GLY A 95 -5.11 -11.95 -3.42
N MET A 96 -4.45 -10.86 -3.80
CA MET A 96 -3.98 -10.62 -5.18
C MET A 96 -2.47 -10.80 -5.37
N SER A 97 -1.69 -10.99 -4.29
CA SER A 97 -0.22 -11.05 -4.34
C SER A 97 0.29 -12.12 -5.29
N ALA A 98 -0.27 -13.34 -5.25
CA ALA A 98 0.16 -14.46 -6.09
C ALA A 98 0.03 -14.14 -7.59
N LYS A 99 -1.03 -13.45 -8.00
CA LYS A 99 -1.25 -13.04 -9.39
C LYS A 99 -0.27 -11.95 -9.78
N LEU A 100 -0.07 -10.96 -8.90
CA LEU A 100 0.86 -9.86 -9.09
C LEU A 100 2.31 -10.36 -9.26
N VAL A 101 2.75 -11.25 -8.38
CA VAL A 101 4.09 -11.87 -8.40
C VAL A 101 4.32 -12.70 -9.65
N ARG A 102 3.31 -13.43 -10.13
CA ARG A 102 3.41 -14.25 -11.34
C ARG A 102 3.50 -13.42 -12.61
N GLU A 103 2.76 -12.31 -12.70
CA GLU A 103 2.69 -11.49 -13.91
C GLU A 103 3.78 -10.41 -13.97
N GLY A 104 4.25 -9.94 -12.80
CA GLY A 104 5.24 -8.87 -12.69
C GLY A 104 6.66 -9.30 -13.05
N TYR A 105 7.46 -8.33 -13.46
CA TYR A 105 8.91 -8.51 -13.57
C TYR A 105 9.54 -8.32 -12.18
N TRP A 106 10.42 -9.23 -11.77
CA TRP A 106 11.09 -9.19 -10.47
C TRP A 106 12.38 -8.38 -10.55
N VAL A 107 12.48 -7.33 -9.76
CA VAL A 107 13.70 -6.55 -9.62
C VAL A 107 14.53 -7.16 -8.49
N ASN A 108 15.39 -8.12 -8.82
CA ASN A 108 16.27 -8.76 -7.84
C ASN A 108 17.61 -8.04 -7.72
N GLU A 109 18.08 -7.45 -8.82
CA GLU A 109 19.38 -6.84 -8.90
C GLU A 109 19.37 -5.56 -9.72
N THR A 110 20.27 -4.64 -9.35
CA THR A 110 20.51 -3.39 -10.05
C THR A 110 21.96 -3.31 -10.48
N THR A 111 22.22 -2.96 -11.74
CA THR A 111 23.56 -2.73 -12.28
C THR A 111 23.86 -1.25 -12.41
N PHE A 112 25.15 -0.91 -12.27
CA PHE A 112 25.65 0.44 -12.40
C PHE A 112 26.63 0.50 -13.57
N TRP A 113 26.40 1.44 -14.46
CA TRP A 113 27.21 1.69 -15.64
C TRP A 113 27.74 3.11 -15.62
N ARG A 114 29.00 3.31 -15.97
CA ARG A 114 29.68 4.61 -15.97
C ARG A 114 30.59 4.76 -17.17
N PRO A 115 31.12 5.98 -17.45
CA PRO A 115 32.10 6.17 -18.51
C PRO A 115 33.30 5.21 -18.34
N SER A 116 33.67 4.53 -19.44
CA SER A 116 34.81 3.62 -19.43
C SER A 116 36.09 4.37 -19.07
N PRO A 117 36.97 3.79 -18.24
CA PRO A 117 38.28 4.38 -17.96
C PRO A 117 39.14 4.54 -19.22
N ASP A 118 39.02 3.61 -20.18
CA ASP A 118 39.84 3.57 -21.39
C ASP A 118 39.34 4.53 -22.46
N ASP A 119 38.01 4.68 -22.56
CA ASP A 119 37.36 5.55 -23.55
C ASP A 119 36.08 6.12 -22.96
N ARG A 120 36.13 7.34 -22.46
CA ARG A 120 35.00 7.98 -21.75
C ARG A 120 33.78 8.26 -22.63
N SER A 121 33.92 8.16 -23.97
CA SER A 121 32.77 8.24 -24.88
C SER A 121 31.91 6.98 -24.87
N LYS A 122 32.34 5.95 -24.17
CA LYS A 122 31.68 4.64 -24.00
C LYS A 122 31.34 4.38 -22.54
N ILE A 123 30.37 3.52 -22.30
CA ILE A 123 30.04 3.05 -20.96
C ILE A 123 30.64 1.66 -20.68
N ALA A 124 30.95 1.41 -19.42
CA ALA A 124 31.38 0.10 -18.92
C ALA A 124 30.65 -0.21 -17.60
N ARG A 125 30.43 -1.51 -17.33
CA ARG A 125 29.81 -1.93 -16.08
C ARG A 125 30.73 -1.65 -14.90
N ALA A 126 30.24 -0.88 -13.93
CA ALA A 126 30.97 -0.52 -12.71
C ALA A 126 30.63 -1.42 -11.52
N GLY A 127 29.41 -1.97 -11.49
CA GLY A 127 29.00 -2.81 -10.38
C GLY A 127 27.62 -3.42 -10.57
N ARG A 128 27.28 -4.33 -9.63
CA ARG A 128 25.98 -4.99 -9.53
C ARG A 128 25.68 -5.19 -8.05
N VAL A 129 24.48 -4.88 -7.63
CA VAL A 129 24.02 -5.01 -6.25
C VAL A 129 22.65 -5.65 -6.20
N GLN A 130 22.36 -6.33 -5.12
CA GLN A 130 21.02 -6.81 -4.80
C GLN A 130 20.09 -5.62 -4.58
N ASP A 131 18.87 -5.66 -5.10
CA ASP A 131 17.91 -4.53 -5.01
C ASP A 131 17.30 -4.42 -3.60
N THR A 132 17.03 -5.55 -2.96
CA THR A 132 16.49 -5.62 -1.61
C THR A 132 17.28 -6.63 -0.77
N GLU A 133 17.50 -6.32 0.52
CA GLU A 133 18.16 -7.22 1.47
C GLU A 133 17.41 -8.55 1.59
N ASP A 134 18.13 -9.64 1.86
CA ASP A 134 17.54 -10.93 2.21
C ASP A 134 16.66 -10.79 3.46
N ASP A 135 15.59 -11.56 3.52
CA ASP A 135 14.62 -11.56 4.63
C ASP A 135 13.90 -10.21 4.87
N LEU A 136 14.09 -9.22 3.99
CA LEU A 136 13.39 -7.94 4.12
C LEU A 136 11.87 -8.09 3.94
N SER A 137 11.44 -8.90 2.99
CA SER A 137 10.04 -9.28 2.75
C SER A 137 9.99 -10.64 2.08
N GLU A 138 8.90 -11.38 2.26
CA GLU A 138 8.58 -12.59 1.48
C GLU A 138 8.25 -12.29 0.01
N PHE A 139 8.02 -11.03 -0.32
CA PHE A 139 7.70 -10.58 -1.68
C PHE A 139 8.84 -9.76 -2.28
N PRO A 140 9.13 -9.94 -3.57
CA PRO A 140 10.12 -9.13 -4.28
C PRO A 140 9.59 -7.72 -4.59
N HIS A 141 10.50 -6.82 -4.93
CA HIS A 141 10.16 -5.60 -5.66
C HIS A 141 9.75 -5.98 -7.08
N LEU A 142 8.62 -5.48 -7.56
CA LEU A 142 8.02 -5.83 -8.85
C LEU A 142 7.90 -4.63 -9.77
N ILE A 143 7.90 -4.91 -11.08
CA ILE A 143 7.43 -3.97 -12.09
C ILE A 143 6.16 -4.55 -12.72
N VAL A 144 5.08 -3.80 -12.62
CA VAL A 144 3.76 -4.17 -13.20
C VAL A 144 3.09 -2.91 -13.73
N ASN A 145 2.53 -2.99 -14.93
CA ASN A 145 1.80 -1.89 -15.53
C ASN A 145 0.67 -1.38 -14.61
N GLN A 146 0.61 -0.08 -14.39
CA GLN A 146 -0.39 0.56 -13.52
C GLN A 146 -1.84 0.22 -13.94
N ALA A 147 -2.12 0.15 -15.26
CA ALA A 147 -3.44 -0.23 -15.74
C ALA A 147 -3.78 -1.66 -15.35
N ARG A 148 -2.78 -2.57 -15.35
CA ARG A 148 -2.98 -3.96 -14.93
C ARG A 148 -3.27 -4.06 -13.43
N MET A 149 -2.59 -3.28 -12.60
CA MET A 149 -2.89 -3.20 -11.15
C MET A 149 -4.28 -2.63 -10.89
N GLN A 150 -4.66 -1.57 -11.62
CA GLN A 150 -6.03 -1.06 -11.57
C GLN A 150 -7.04 -2.15 -11.91
N GLN A 151 -6.79 -2.96 -12.94
CA GLN A 151 -7.69 -4.05 -13.35
C GLN A 151 -7.87 -5.08 -12.23
N TYR A 152 -6.81 -5.46 -11.48
CA TYR A 152 -6.96 -6.37 -10.34
C TYR A 152 -7.91 -5.82 -9.26
N LEU A 153 -7.78 -4.53 -8.96
CA LEU A 153 -8.63 -3.87 -7.98
C LEU A 153 -10.08 -3.73 -8.48
N LEU A 154 -10.28 -3.41 -9.77
CA LEU A 154 -11.61 -3.39 -10.41
C LEU A 154 -12.28 -4.76 -10.39
N ASP A 155 -11.54 -5.83 -10.71
CA ASP A 155 -12.02 -7.20 -10.65
C ASP A 155 -12.42 -7.58 -9.22
N TYR A 156 -11.60 -7.22 -8.23
CA TYR A 156 -11.89 -7.45 -6.81
C TYR A 156 -13.20 -6.76 -6.38
N MET A 157 -13.33 -5.46 -6.68
CA MET A 157 -14.53 -4.69 -6.39
C MET A 157 -15.78 -5.27 -7.07
N GLY A 158 -15.68 -5.64 -8.34
CA GLY A 158 -16.78 -6.23 -9.10
C GLY A 158 -17.23 -7.59 -8.60
N ARG A 159 -16.32 -8.34 -7.94
CA ARG A 159 -16.61 -9.66 -7.32
C ARG A 159 -17.01 -9.57 -5.84
N SER A 160 -16.83 -8.40 -5.21
CA SER A 160 -17.21 -8.16 -3.81
C SER A 160 -18.73 -8.20 -3.62
N SER A 161 -19.18 -8.31 -2.37
CA SER A 161 -20.61 -8.27 -2.03
C SER A 161 -21.32 -6.97 -2.44
N SER A 162 -20.62 -5.85 -2.48
CA SER A 162 -21.16 -4.56 -2.91
C SER A 162 -21.23 -4.37 -4.43
N ARG A 163 -20.55 -5.23 -5.23
CA ARG A 163 -20.44 -5.09 -6.70
C ARG A 163 -20.00 -3.69 -7.14
N LEU A 164 -19.10 -3.09 -6.39
CA LEU A 164 -18.66 -1.72 -6.64
C LEU A 164 -17.92 -1.61 -7.99
N THR A 165 -18.32 -0.65 -8.79
CA THR A 165 -17.66 -0.27 -10.04
C THR A 165 -17.58 1.24 -10.14
N PRO A 166 -16.59 1.83 -10.82
CA PRO A 166 -16.52 3.28 -11.01
C PRO A 166 -17.69 3.82 -11.85
N ASP A 167 -18.09 5.05 -11.56
CA ASP A 167 -18.98 5.86 -12.35
C ASP A 167 -18.14 6.68 -13.32
N TYR A 168 -17.91 6.14 -14.53
CA TYR A 168 -17.10 6.78 -15.56
C TYR A 168 -17.85 7.94 -16.25
N GLY A 169 -17.10 8.91 -16.76
CA GLY A 169 -17.64 10.10 -17.41
C GLY A 169 -18.26 11.10 -16.41
N VAL A 170 -17.89 11.01 -15.13
CA VAL A 170 -18.39 11.90 -14.06
C VAL A 170 -17.23 12.68 -13.45
N GLU A 171 -17.27 14.00 -13.61
CA GLU A 171 -16.25 14.92 -13.11
C GLU A 171 -16.72 15.66 -11.85
N PHE A 172 -15.83 15.77 -10.86
CA PHE A 172 -16.05 16.62 -9.69
C PHE A 172 -15.92 18.10 -10.10
N VAL A 173 -16.86 18.93 -9.64
CA VAL A 173 -16.87 20.38 -9.90
C VAL A 173 -16.52 21.17 -8.64
N THR A 174 -17.29 20.98 -7.56
CA THR A 174 -17.07 21.68 -6.29
C THR A 174 -17.75 20.95 -5.14
N LEU A 175 -17.47 21.38 -3.91
CA LEU A 175 -18.18 20.95 -2.71
C LEU A 175 -18.40 22.10 -1.74
N THR A 176 -19.39 21.95 -0.87
CA THR A 176 -19.61 22.75 0.33
C THR A 176 -19.88 21.81 1.51
N ILE A 177 -19.55 22.26 2.72
CA ILE A 177 -19.80 21.49 3.94
C ILE A 177 -20.88 22.24 4.74
N ASP A 178 -22.04 21.62 4.89
CA ASP A 178 -23.11 22.10 5.74
C ASP A 178 -22.81 21.72 7.21
N ALA A 179 -23.20 22.58 8.15
CA ALA A 179 -22.95 22.34 9.57
C ALA A 179 -23.77 21.15 10.12
N ASP A 180 -24.94 20.88 9.55
CA ASP A 180 -25.95 19.97 10.08
C ASP A 180 -26.26 18.81 9.14
N GLY A 181 -26.65 17.67 9.74
CA GLY A 181 -27.16 16.48 9.06
C GLY A 181 -26.20 15.32 8.93
N ASP A 182 -26.73 14.13 8.59
CA ASP A 182 -25.97 12.89 8.44
C ASP A 182 -25.05 12.88 7.20
N TYR A 183 -25.39 13.69 6.19
CA TYR A 183 -24.67 13.84 4.93
C TYR A 183 -24.29 15.30 4.70
N PRO A 184 -23.30 15.82 5.49
CA PRO A 184 -23.01 17.26 5.53
C PRO A 184 -22.30 17.79 4.29
N VAL A 185 -21.65 16.92 3.50
CA VAL A 185 -20.90 17.37 2.32
C VAL A 185 -21.80 17.38 1.10
N VAL A 186 -22.08 18.56 0.56
CA VAL A 186 -22.81 18.74 -0.70
C VAL A 186 -21.82 18.82 -1.84
N VAL A 187 -21.88 17.88 -2.75
CA VAL A 187 -20.95 17.75 -3.89
C VAL A 187 -21.68 18.01 -5.18
N THR A 188 -21.14 18.89 -6.02
CA THR A 188 -21.57 19.06 -7.41
C THR A 188 -20.65 18.27 -8.32
N VAL A 189 -21.23 17.36 -9.09
CA VAL A 189 -20.55 16.61 -10.15
C VAL A 189 -21.16 16.93 -11.50
N ARG A 190 -20.39 16.75 -12.57
CA ARG A 190 -20.82 17.01 -13.93
C ARG A 190 -20.62 15.77 -14.80
N ASN A 191 -21.61 15.40 -15.56
CA ASN A 191 -21.48 14.40 -16.60
C ASN A 191 -20.69 15.02 -17.77
N VAL A 192 -19.56 14.39 -18.13
CA VAL A 192 -18.63 14.93 -19.15
C VAL A 192 -19.25 14.94 -20.56
N ARG A 193 -20.21 14.02 -20.84
CA ARG A 193 -20.79 13.85 -22.19
C ARG A 193 -21.83 14.92 -22.53
N ASP A 194 -22.72 15.22 -21.59
CA ASP A 194 -23.84 16.14 -21.80
C ASP A 194 -23.70 17.46 -21.02
N ASN A 195 -22.63 17.58 -20.23
CA ASN A 195 -22.31 18.74 -19.39
C ASN A 195 -23.38 19.08 -18.33
N VAL A 196 -24.22 18.10 -17.97
CA VAL A 196 -25.26 18.27 -16.97
C VAL A 196 -24.66 18.15 -15.57
N GLU A 197 -24.94 19.14 -14.72
CA GLU A 197 -24.53 19.13 -13.32
C GLU A 197 -25.59 18.49 -12.44
N THR A 198 -25.15 17.68 -11.50
CA THR A 198 -25.98 17.01 -10.49
C THR A 198 -25.36 17.23 -9.11
N LYS A 199 -26.22 17.43 -8.10
CA LYS A 199 -25.80 17.51 -6.70
C LYS A 199 -26.09 16.21 -5.99
N LEU A 200 -25.14 15.74 -5.17
CA LEU A 200 -25.33 14.66 -4.22
C LEU A 200 -24.77 15.05 -2.86
N ARG A 201 -25.26 14.42 -1.82
CA ARG A 201 -24.77 14.62 -0.45
C ARG A 201 -23.93 13.41 -0.01
N ALA A 202 -22.82 13.66 0.67
CA ALA A 202 -21.98 12.60 1.20
C ALA A 202 -21.72 12.78 2.70
N ARG A 203 -21.54 11.65 3.40
CA ARG A 203 -21.06 11.68 4.78
C ARG A 203 -19.58 12.03 4.82
N TYR A 204 -18.81 11.44 3.88
CA TYR A 204 -17.38 11.68 3.67
C TYR A 204 -17.06 11.78 2.18
N VAL A 205 -16.09 12.64 1.84
CA VAL A 205 -15.54 12.75 0.47
C VAL A 205 -14.04 12.50 0.51
N VAL A 206 -13.52 11.76 -0.46
CA VAL A 206 -12.07 11.53 -0.58
C VAL A 206 -11.61 11.91 -1.98
N GLY A 207 -10.80 12.97 -2.08
CA GLY A 207 -10.17 13.43 -3.31
C GLY A 207 -8.94 12.60 -3.64
N CYS A 208 -9.06 11.74 -4.65
CA CYS A 208 -7.98 10.95 -5.27
C CYS A 208 -7.76 11.42 -6.73
N ASP A 209 -8.02 12.72 -6.99
CA ASP A 209 -8.13 13.35 -8.30
C ASP A 209 -6.80 13.90 -8.84
N GLY A 210 -5.69 13.49 -8.20
CA GLY A 210 -4.34 13.66 -8.72
C GLY A 210 -3.74 15.04 -8.50
N ALA A 211 -2.60 15.31 -9.13
CA ALA A 211 -1.75 16.48 -8.90
C ALA A 211 -2.48 17.84 -9.08
N ARG A 212 -3.54 17.87 -9.90
CA ARG A 212 -4.38 19.06 -10.14
C ARG A 212 -5.71 18.96 -9.41
N SER A 213 -5.73 18.39 -8.24
CA SER A 213 -6.92 18.14 -7.43
C SER A 213 -7.81 19.36 -7.24
N LEU A 214 -9.05 19.23 -7.67
CA LEU A 214 -10.11 20.20 -7.40
C LEU A 214 -10.66 20.05 -5.99
N VAL A 215 -10.67 18.80 -5.46
CA VAL A 215 -11.08 18.55 -4.06
C VAL A 215 -10.12 19.27 -3.10
N ARG A 216 -8.80 19.16 -3.31
CA ARG A 216 -7.79 19.93 -2.55
C ARG A 216 -8.08 21.42 -2.58
N SER A 217 -8.36 21.95 -3.76
CA SER A 217 -8.66 23.39 -3.92
C SER A 217 -9.95 23.78 -3.19
N ALA A 218 -10.98 22.93 -3.24
CA ALA A 218 -12.27 23.19 -2.58
C ALA A 218 -12.18 23.21 -1.05
N ILE A 219 -11.26 22.45 -0.45
CA ILE A 219 -11.01 22.49 1.01
C ILE A 219 -9.97 23.55 1.43
N GLY A 220 -9.45 24.33 0.48
CA GLY A 220 -8.46 25.37 0.74
C GLY A 220 -7.10 24.85 1.20
N ALA A 221 -6.76 23.58 0.91
CA ALA A 221 -5.46 23.03 1.23
C ALA A 221 -4.41 23.45 0.19
N VAL A 222 -3.22 23.86 0.66
CA VAL A 222 -2.20 24.54 -0.16
C VAL A 222 -0.97 23.65 -0.34
N PRO A 223 -0.60 23.28 -1.60
CA PRO A 223 0.63 22.56 -1.86
C PRO A 223 1.84 23.49 -1.72
N ARG A 224 2.84 23.07 -0.95
CA ARG A 224 4.09 23.79 -0.70
C ARG A 224 5.26 22.99 -1.27
N GLY A 225 6.27 23.66 -1.79
CA GLY A 225 7.49 23.06 -2.33
C GLY A 225 7.89 23.64 -3.67
N ASP A 226 8.88 23.03 -4.31
CA ASP A 226 9.55 23.55 -5.49
C ASP A 226 9.03 22.91 -6.78
N PHE A 227 9.13 23.63 -7.88
CA PHE A 227 9.04 23.04 -9.21
C PHE A 227 10.39 22.38 -9.52
N ALA A 228 10.38 21.14 -9.97
CA ALA A 228 11.58 20.57 -10.54
C ALA A 228 11.83 21.18 -11.91
N ASN A 229 12.99 21.80 -12.08
CA ASN A 229 13.43 22.33 -13.38
C ASN A 229 14.05 21.25 -14.27
N HIS A 230 13.98 19.99 -13.86
CA HIS A 230 14.63 18.87 -14.52
C HIS A 230 13.63 18.00 -15.29
N GLY A 231 13.90 17.78 -16.57
CA GLY A 231 13.05 16.99 -17.46
C GLY A 231 13.52 15.55 -17.64
N TRP A 232 12.57 14.65 -17.81
CA TRP A 232 12.80 13.23 -18.08
C TRP A 232 11.96 12.75 -19.24
N GLY A 233 12.62 12.23 -20.28
CA GLY A 233 11.96 11.51 -21.36
C GLY A 233 11.76 10.06 -20.96
N VAL A 234 10.53 9.57 -21.02
CA VAL A 234 10.20 8.18 -20.65
C VAL A 234 9.67 7.46 -21.88
N VAL A 235 10.28 6.32 -22.20
CA VAL A 235 9.94 5.53 -23.38
C VAL A 235 9.76 4.07 -22.97
N ASP A 236 8.57 3.51 -23.22
CA ASP A 236 8.32 2.07 -23.17
C ASP A 236 8.45 1.50 -24.60
N MET A 237 9.33 0.52 -24.78
CA MET A 237 9.66 0.06 -26.14
C MET A 237 9.99 -1.42 -26.22
N LEU A 238 9.83 -1.95 -27.43
CA LEU A 238 10.43 -3.19 -27.89
C LEU A 238 11.65 -2.83 -28.75
N ALA A 239 12.82 -3.36 -28.42
CA ALA A 239 14.06 -3.03 -29.11
C ALA A 239 14.97 -4.25 -29.30
N LEU A 240 15.77 -4.23 -30.36
CA LEU A 240 16.94 -5.09 -30.52
C LEU A 240 18.16 -4.35 -29.98
N THR A 241 18.95 -5.01 -29.14
CA THR A 241 20.12 -4.43 -28.51
C THR A 241 21.13 -5.53 -28.15
N ASP A 242 22.40 -5.18 -28.17
CA ASP A 242 23.50 -5.99 -27.63
C ASP A 242 23.94 -5.53 -26.22
N PHE A 243 23.17 -4.60 -25.60
CA PHE A 243 23.42 -4.19 -24.21
C PHE A 243 23.16 -5.37 -23.25
N PRO A 244 24.20 -5.87 -22.55
CA PRO A 244 24.09 -7.16 -21.84
C PRO A 244 23.12 -7.14 -20.66
N ASP A 245 22.86 -5.98 -20.07
CA ASP A 245 21.99 -5.83 -18.90
C ASP A 245 20.58 -5.34 -19.26
N ILE A 246 20.15 -5.54 -20.49
CA ILE A 246 18.83 -5.08 -20.96
C ILE A 246 17.67 -5.68 -20.12
N ARG A 247 17.91 -6.80 -19.45
CA ARG A 247 16.94 -7.47 -18.56
C ARG A 247 17.25 -7.30 -17.07
N LEU A 248 18.12 -6.37 -16.70
CA LEU A 248 18.36 -5.94 -15.32
C LEU A 248 18.01 -4.46 -15.18
N LYS A 249 17.55 -4.05 -14.00
CA LYS A 249 17.47 -2.62 -13.67
C LYS A 249 18.90 -2.04 -13.75
N ALA A 250 19.08 -0.96 -14.48
CA ALA A 250 20.39 -0.39 -14.69
C ALA A 250 20.38 1.14 -14.53
N ALA A 251 21.26 1.65 -13.67
CA ALA A 251 21.58 3.06 -13.57
C ALA A 251 22.81 3.34 -14.45
N ILE A 252 22.64 4.11 -15.51
CA ILE A 252 23.63 4.36 -16.53
C ILE A 252 23.99 5.83 -16.56
N GLN A 253 25.26 6.15 -16.35
CA GLN A 253 25.80 7.50 -16.43
C GLN A 253 26.79 7.60 -17.61
N SER A 254 26.57 8.53 -18.51
CA SER A 254 27.53 8.86 -19.58
C SER A 254 28.40 10.06 -19.19
N SER A 255 29.47 10.35 -19.96
CA SER A 255 30.32 11.53 -19.72
C SER A 255 29.59 12.84 -20.02
N ASP A 256 28.91 12.90 -21.17
CA ASP A 256 28.47 14.15 -21.78
C ASP A 256 27.01 14.13 -22.29
N GLU A 257 26.36 12.92 -22.34
CA GLU A 257 25.06 12.74 -22.97
C GLU A 257 23.91 12.56 -21.94
N GLY A 258 24.18 12.77 -20.63
CA GLY A 258 23.22 12.60 -19.56
C GLY A 258 23.16 11.18 -18.99
N ASN A 259 22.09 10.88 -18.30
CA ASN A 259 21.91 9.64 -17.54
C ASN A 259 20.68 8.88 -18.03
N ILE A 260 20.69 7.55 -17.87
CA ILE A 260 19.53 6.69 -18.12
C ILE A 260 19.28 5.82 -16.90
N LEU A 261 18.01 5.70 -16.51
CA LEU A 261 17.54 4.60 -15.69
C LEU A 261 16.77 3.63 -16.61
N LEU A 262 17.32 2.42 -16.78
CA LEU A 262 16.71 1.34 -17.53
C LEU A 262 15.95 0.43 -16.57
N ILE A 263 14.70 0.14 -16.90
CA ILE A 263 13.83 -0.74 -16.11
C ILE A 263 13.20 -1.77 -17.07
N PRO A 264 13.54 -3.07 -16.91
CA PRO A 264 12.83 -4.12 -17.62
C PRO A 264 11.36 -4.15 -17.18
N ARG A 265 10.49 -4.46 -18.14
CA ARG A 265 9.06 -4.56 -17.92
C ARG A 265 8.61 -6.02 -18.01
N GLU A 266 7.35 -6.21 -17.67
CA GLU A 266 6.65 -7.49 -17.80
C GLU A 266 6.67 -8.03 -19.25
N GLY A 267 6.37 -9.31 -19.43
CA GLY A 267 6.27 -9.96 -20.74
C GLY A 267 7.59 -10.39 -21.38
N GLY A 268 8.74 -10.18 -20.71
CA GLY A 268 10.05 -10.70 -21.16
C GLY A 268 10.80 -9.83 -22.18
N PHE A 269 10.13 -8.94 -22.91
CA PHE A 269 10.73 -8.16 -24.00
C PHE A 269 10.60 -6.65 -23.84
N LEU A 270 9.56 -6.19 -23.16
CA LEU A 270 9.32 -4.77 -22.97
C LEU A 270 10.35 -4.19 -22.00
N VAL A 271 10.85 -2.98 -22.31
CA VAL A 271 11.75 -2.21 -21.47
C VAL A 271 11.31 -0.76 -21.39
N ARG A 272 11.60 -0.11 -20.27
CA ARG A 272 11.40 1.32 -20.06
C ARG A 272 12.74 2.01 -19.87
N LEU A 273 12.92 3.12 -20.57
CA LEU A 273 14.03 4.03 -20.35
C LEU A 273 13.49 5.35 -19.77
N TYR A 274 14.11 5.79 -18.70
CA TYR A 274 14.04 7.17 -18.22
C TYR A 274 15.33 7.86 -18.69
N VAL A 275 15.20 8.78 -19.63
CA VAL A 275 16.32 9.49 -20.23
C VAL A 275 16.38 10.90 -19.66
N ASP A 276 17.50 11.26 -19.09
CA ASP A 276 17.76 12.59 -18.53
C ASP A 276 17.80 13.63 -19.67
N LEU A 277 16.98 14.67 -19.57
CA LEU A 277 16.88 15.76 -20.54
C LEU A 277 17.53 17.06 -20.03
N GLY A 278 18.10 17.03 -18.82
CA GLY A 278 18.70 18.20 -18.19
C GLY A 278 17.67 19.19 -17.64
N GLU A 279 18.13 20.41 -17.38
CA GLU A 279 17.27 21.47 -16.89
C GLU A 279 16.35 22.01 -17.99
N ILE A 280 15.06 22.07 -17.69
CA ILE A 280 14.03 22.63 -18.56
C ILE A 280 13.33 23.75 -17.80
N ASP A 281 13.25 24.96 -18.38
CA ASP A 281 12.51 26.06 -17.76
C ASP A 281 11.03 25.68 -17.55
N PRO A 282 10.53 25.66 -16.29
CA PRO A 282 9.14 25.26 -15.99
C PRO A 282 8.11 26.19 -16.60
N ASN A 283 8.50 27.41 -16.95
CA ASN A 283 7.62 28.40 -17.56
C ASN A 283 7.60 28.28 -19.11
N ASN A 284 8.57 27.56 -19.70
CA ASN A 284 8.65 27.35 -21.14
C ASN A 284 8.05 26.01 -21.56
N ARG A 285 6.71 25.96 -21.70
CA ARG A 285 5.99 24.75 -22.15
C ARG A 285 6.34 24.35 -23.59
N GLU A 286 6.88 25.24 -24.39
CA GLU A 286 7.29 24.94 -25.77
C GLU A 286 8.58 24.12 -25.76
N ALA A 287 9.52 24.41 -24.87
CA ALA A 287 10.75 23.64 -24.73
C ALA A 287 10.50 22.15 -24.40
N ILE A 288 9.43 21.83 -23.63
CA ILE A 288 9.05 20.43 -23.37
C ILE A 288 8.55 19.74 -24.66
N ARG A 289 7.82 20.45 -25.50
CA ARG A 289 7.29 19.90 -26.77
C ARG A 289 8.36 19.67 -27.83
N GLU A 290 9.51 20.29 -27.69
CA GLU A 290 10.66 20.06 -28.58
C GLU A 290 11.30 18.68 -28.39
N TYR A 291 11.13 18.05 -27.22
CA TYR A 291 11.57 16.67 -26.96
C TYR A 291 10.60 15.67 -27.54
N THR A 292 10.75 15.39 -28.82
CA THR A 292 10.01 14.33 -29.50
C THR A 292 10.53 12.95 -29.10
N GLN A 293 9.72 11.92 -29.36
CA GLN A 293 10.08 10.51 -29.15
C GLN A 293 11.44 10.18 -29.80
N ASP A 294 11.65 10.58 -31.04
CA ASP A 294 12.88 10.30 -31.81
C ASP A 294 14.11 10.98 -31.22
N LYS A 295 13.97 12.22 -30.73
CA LYS A 295 15.06 12.93 -30.04
C LYS A 295 15.45 12.21 -28.77
N VAL A 296 14.50 11.75 -27.96
CA VAL A 296 14.76 11.03 -26.72
C VAL A 296 15.42 9.68 -26.98
N ILE A 297 14.97 8.95 -28.00
CA ILE A 297 15.60 7.69 -28.45
C ILE A 297 17.05 7.95 -28.91
N ALA A 298 17.27 9.01 -29.69
CA ALA A 298 18.61 9.37 -30.17
C ALA A 298 19.59 9.71 -29.00
N ILE A 299 19.11 10.37 -27.94
CA ILE A 299 19.89 10.57 -26.71
C ILE A 299 20.23 9.21 -26.08
N ALA A 300 19.23 8.33 -25.92
CA ALA A 300 19.43 7.00 -25.34
C ALA A 300 20.48 6.18 -26.12
N GLN A 301 20.43 6.22 -27.45
CA GLN A 301 21.42 5.56 -28.32
C GLN A 301 22.86 6.08 -28.11
N ARG A 302 23.01 7.38 -27.87
CA ARG A 302 24.34 7.97 -27.59
C ARG A 302 24.85 7.60 -26.20
N VAL A 303 24.00 7.64 -25.18
CA VAL A 303 24.34 7.23 -23.81
C VAL A 303 24.76 5.77 -23.74
N LEU A 304 24.10 4.87 -24.48
CA LEU A 304 24.37 3.43 -24.45
C LEU A 304 25.65 2.99 -25.18
N ARG A 305 26.37 3.89 -25.85
CA ARG A 305 27.62 3.51 -26.55
C ARG A 305 28.59 2.77 -25.64
N PRO A 306 29.23 1.65 -26.11
CA PRO A 306 29.34 1.21 -27.50
C PRO A 306 28.16 0.33 -27.98
N TYR A 307 27.18 0.07 -27.14
CA TYR A 307 26.07 -0.83 -27.47
C TYR A 307 25.06 -0.18 -28.40
N THR A 308 24.43 -1.00 -29.22
CA THR A 308 23.40 -0.60 -30.16
C THR A 308 22.01 -0.62 -29.49
N LEU A 309 21.12 0.24 -29.95
CA LEU A 309 19.71 0.25 -29.56
C LEU A 309 18.87 0.49 -30.82
N ASP A 310 18.24 -0.59 -31.34
CA ASP A 310 17.37 -0.52 -32.51
C ASP A 310 15.91 -0.68 -32.05
N VAL A 311 15.20 0.44 -31.92
CA VAL A 311 13.83 0.49 -31.42
C VAL A 311 12.87 0.04 -32.51
N LYS A 312 12.14 -1.06 -32.30
CA LYS A 312 11.20 -1.64 -33.25
C LYS A 312 9.78 -1.13 -33.04
N ASN A 313 9.39 -0.85 -31.83
CA ASN A 313 8.07 -0.30 -31.51
C ASN A 313 8.13 0.50 -30.20
N VAL A 314 7.47 1.65 -30.19
CA VAL A 314 7.25 2.45 -28.97
C VAL A 314 5.80 2.23 -28.53
N VAL A 315 5.64 1.66 -27.34
CA VAL A 315 4.34 1.38 -26.73
C VAL A 315 3.79 2.62 -26.06
N TRP A 316 4.67 3.40 -25.44
CA TRP A 316 4.32 4.61 -24.72
C TRP A 316 5.48 5.59 -24.61
N PHE A 317 5.16 6.87 -24.67
CA PHE A 317 6.11 7.97 -24.55
C PHE A 317 5.51 9.12 -23.73
N ALA A 318 6.33 9.72 -22.88
CA ALA A 318 6.00 10.98 -22.19
C ALA A 318 7.26 11.74 -21.81
N VAL A 319 7.11 13.05 -21.64
CA VAL A 319 8.13 13.90 -21.00
C VAL A 319 7.57 14.39 -19.68
N TYR A 320 8.29 14.11 -18.60
CA TYR A 320 7.93 14.51 -17.24
C TYR A 320 8.77 15.66 -16.75
N GLN A 321 8.07 16.60 -16.17
CA GLN A 321 8.62 17.64 -15.33
C GLN A 321 7.72 17.69 -14.08
N VAL A 322 8.22 17.17 -12.97
CA VAL A 322 7.39 17.01 -11.76
C VAL A 322 7.97 17.83 -10.62
N GLY A 323 7.12 18.67 -10.03
CA GLY A 323 7.44 19.42 -8.82
C GLY A 323 7.41 18.52 -7.56
N GLN A 324 8.29 18.82 -6.63
CA GLN A 324 8.39 18.19 -5.32
C GLN A 324 7.60 19.01 -4.30
N ARG A 325 6.35 18.60 -4.05
CA ARG A 325 5.40 19.34 -3.23
C ARG A 325 4.66 18.46 -2.25
N VAL A 326 4.35 19.00 -1.09
CA VAL A 326 3.44 18.42 -0.12
C VAL A 326 2.39 19.46 0.26
N THR A 327 1.16 19.03 0.43
CA THR A 327 0.05 19.88 0.88
C THR A 327 0.15 20.08 2.38
N ASP A 328 -0.21 21.25 2.89
CA ASP A 328 -0.12 21.61 4.31
C ASP A 328 -0.97 20.75 5.25
N ARG A 329 -2.00 20.08 4.73
CA ARG A 329 -2.86 19.12 5.44
C ARG A 329 -3.54 18.19 4.44
N PHE A 330 -4.01 17.03 4.91
CA PHE A 330 -4.65 16.00 4.07
C PHE A 330 -6.15 15.86 4.30
N ASP A 331 -6.74 16.81 5.01
CA ASP A 331 -8.19 16.88 5.24
C ASP A 331 -8.69 18.33 5.26
N ASP A 332 -9.99 18.51 5.49
CA ASP A 332 -10.66 19.83 5.50
C ASP A 332 -10.53 20.60 6.84
N VAL A 333 -9.82 20.04 7.83
CA VAL A 333 -9.70 20.66 9.15
C VAL A 333 -8.41 21.48 9.22
N PRO A 334 -8.48 22.81 9.43
CA PRO A 334 -7.32 23.62 9.71
C PRO A 334 -6.58 23.14 10.97
N VAL A 335 -5.27 23.39 11.05
CA VAL A 335 -4.44 22.93 12.17
C VAL A 335 -4.92 23.44 13.52
N GLU A 336 -5.44 24.67 13.56
CA GLU A 336 -6.01 25.32 14.74
C GLU A 336 -7.29 24.64 15.26
N ASP A 337 -8.01 23.93 14.41
CA ASP A 337 -9.29 23.28 14.75
C ASP A 337 -9.18 21.77 14.97
N ILE A 338 -7.99 21.18 14.88
CA ILE A 338 -7.79 19.72 14.85
C ILE A 338 -8.31 19.00 16.10
N GLU A 339 -8.34 19.67 17.25
CA GLU A 339 -8.83 19.08 18.50
C GLU A 339 -10.35 19.20 18.65
N SER A 340 -10.98 20.17 17.98
CA SER A 340 -12.39 20.50 18.13
C SER A 340 -13.28 19.94 17.03
N ARG A 341 -12.73 19.69 15.82
CA ARG A 341 -13.48 19.30 14.65
C ARG A 341 -13.00 17.99 14.04
N ASN A 342 -13.94 17.14 13.62
CA ASN A 342 -13.64 15.90 12.91
C ASN A 342 -13.73 16.13 11.39
N PRO A 343 -12.78 15.63 10.60
CA PRO A 343 -12.77 15.84 9.16
C PRO A 343 -13.92 15.11 8.45
N ARG A 344 -14.38 15.73 7.37
CA ARG A 344 -15.42 15.21 6.46
C ARG A 344 -14.92 15.02 5.04
N VAL A 345 -13.88 15.75 4.66
CA VAL A 345 -13.26 15.67 3.34
C VAL A 345 -11.78 15.36 3.51
N PHE A 346 -11.29 14.40 2.75
CA PHE A 346 -9.89 13.96 2.73
C PHE A 346 -9.34 14.06 1.34
N ILE A 347 -8.01 14.13 1.24
CA ILE A 347 -7.28 13.96 -0.01
C ILE A 347 -6.25 12.85 0.15
N ALA A 348 -5.92 12.12 -0.94
CA ALA A 348 -4.97 11.01 -0.94
C ALA A 348 -4.15 10.95 -2.24
N GLY A 349 -2.92 10.46 -2.15
CA GLY A 349 -2.00 10.32 -3.26
C GLY A 349 -1.53 11.66 -3.83
N ASP A 350 -1.48 11.79 -5.15
CA ASP A 350 -0.98 13.01 -5.83
C ASP A 350 -1.81 14.26 -5.51
N ALA A 351 -3.02 14.11 -4.97
CA ALA A 351 -3.78 15.23 -4.42
C ALA A 351 -3.12 15.83 -3.17
N CYS A 352 -2.33 15.04 -2.44
CA CYS A 352 -1.60 15.44 -1.24
C CYS A 352 -0.15 15.84 -1.52
N HIS A 353 0.55 15.04 -2.33
CA HIS A 353 2.00 15.15 -2.55
C HIS A 353 2.37 14.74 -3.98
N THR A 354 3.28 15.49 -4.57
CA THR A 354 3.85 15.19 -5.87
C THR A 354 5.38 15.15 -5.77
N HIS A 355 6.01 14.23 -6.48
CA HIS A 355 7.45 14.05 -6.49
C HIS A 355 7.92 13.38 -7.78
N SER A 356 9.23 13.28 -8.00
CA SER A 356 9.78 12.71 -9.22
C SER A 356 9.51 11.20 -9.36
N ALA A 357 9.52 10.70 -10.58
CA ALA A 357 9.34 9.27 -10.87
C ALA A 357 10.58 8.41 -10.54
N LYS A 358 11.73 9.04 -10.24
CA LYS A 358 13.05 8.39 -10.17
C LYS A 358 13.17 7.29 -9.12
N ALA A 359 12.50 7.46 -7.99
CA ALA A 359 12.55 6.50 -6.89
C ALA A 359 11.44 5.44 -6.95
N GLY A 360 10.52 5.52 -7.91
CA GLY A 360 9.39 4.58 -8.05
C GLY A 360 8.41 4.59 -6.87
N GLN A 361 8.40 5.62 -6.02
CA GLN A 361 7.66 5.62 -4.75
C GLN A 361 6.24 6.20 -4.85
N GLY A 362 5.92 7.03 -5.86
CA GLY A 362 4.68 7.81 -5.90
C GLY A 362 3.41 6.97 -5.80
N MET A 363 3.28 6.01 -6.67
CA MET A 363 2.14 5.12 -6.68
C MET A 363 2.05 4.30 -5.37
N ASN A 364 3.19 3.84 -4.84
CA ASN A 364 3.25 3.04 -3.61
C ASN A 364 2.73 3.83 -2.40
N VAL A 365 3.23 5.05 -2.21
CA VAL A 365 2.80 5.92 -1.10
C VAL A 365 1.34 6.34 -1.28
N SER A 366 0.90 6.65 -2.51
CA SER A 366 -0.50 6.97 -2.83
C SER A 366 -1.46 5.83 -2.46
N MET A 367 -1.11 4.58 -2.74
CA MET A 367 -1.89 3.41 -2.36
C MET A 367 -1.89 3.18 -0.85
N GLN A 368 -0.76 3.44 -0.18
CA GLN A 368 -0.66 3.34 1.28
C GLN A 368 -1.47 4.42 2.00
N ASP A 369 -1.61 5.64 1.44
CA ASP A 369 -2.52 6.66 1.98
C ASP A 369 -3.95 6.13 2.05
N ALA A 370 -4.41 5.59 0.94
CA ALA A 370 -5.75 5.01 0.83
C ALA A 370 -5.95 3.82 1.78
N PHE A 371 -4.96 2.93 1.88
CA PHE A 371 -5.01 1.77 2.76
C PHE A 371 -5.03 2.14 4.25
N ASN A 372 -4.35 3.23 4.62
CA ASN A 372 -4.41 3.81 5.97
C ASN A 372 -5.77 4.45 6.27
N LEU A 373 -6.38 5.14 5.29
CA LEU A 373 -7.66 5.84 5.50
C LEU A 373 -8.86 4.88 5.51
N GLY A 374 -8.88 3.88 4.63
CA GLY A 374 -10.07 3.08 4.36
C GLY A 374 -10.60 2.33 5.58
N TRP A 375 -9.75 1.65 6.36
CA TRP A 375 -10.19 0.96 7.57
C TRP A 375 -10.67 1.91 8.67
N LYS A 376 -10.13 3.14 8.72
CA LYS A 376 -10.56 4.18 9.66
C LYS A 376 -11.98 4.64 9.32
N LEU A 377 -12.25 4.90 8.02
CA LEU A 377 -13.60 5.23 7.54
C LEU A 377 -14.60 4.12 7.85
N VAL A 378 -14.25 2.87 7.55
CA VAL A 378 -15.09 1.70 7.88
C VAL A 378 -15.40 1.67 9.37
N SER A 379 -14.38 1.78 10.22
CA SER A 379 -14.55 1.69 11.68
C SER A 379 -15.48 2.78 12.23
N VAL A 380 -15.39 3.99 11.70
CA VAL A 380 -16.24 5.11 12.14
C VAL A 380 -17.66 5.02 11.57
N ILE A 381 -17.81 4.67 10.28
CA ILE A 381 -19.14 4.58 9.64
C ILE A 381 -19.97 3.45 10.24
N GLU A 382 -19.36 2.32 10.54
CA GLU A 382 -20.00 1.19 11.20
C GLU A 382 -20.20 1.37 12.72
N GLY A 383 -19.77 2.50 13.28
CA GLY A 383 -19.90 2.81 14.71
C GLY A 383 -19.00 1.96 15.61
N ARG A 384 -17.92 1.36 15.07
CA ARG A 384 -16.94 0.59 15.82
C ARG A 384 -15.90 1.48 16.52
N ALA A 385 -15.71 2.71 16.01
CA ALA A 385 -14.72 3.65 16.55
C ALA A 385 -15.27 5.08 16.64
N LYS A 386 -14.66 5.85 17.54
CA LYS A 386 -14.94 7.28 17.71
C LYS A 386 -14.53 8.05 16.45
N PRO A 387 -15.25 9.13 16.07
CA PRO A 387 -14.91 9.95 14.90
C PRO A 387 -13.51 10.57 14.94
N GLU A 388 -12.93 10.77 16.12
CA GLU A 388 -11.56 11.26 16.35
C GLU A 388 -10.50 10.36 15.71
N LEU A 389 -10.83 9.09 15.44
CA LEU A 389 -9.97 8.17 14.70
C LEU A 389 -9.55 8.74 13.34
N LEU A 390 -10.44 9.48 12.68
CA LEU A 390 -10.20 10.05 11.35
C LEU A 390 -9.15 11.17 11.37
N ARG A 391 -8.99 11.90 12.50
CA ARG A 391 -7.95 12.93 12.66
C ARG A 391 -6.54 12.37 12.50
N THR A 392 -6.35 11.10 12.86
CA THR A 392 -5.04 10.43 12.78
C THR A 392 -4.53 10.24 11.34
N TYR A 393 -5.39 10.32 10.33
CA TYR A 393 -5.00 10.15 8.93
C TYR A 393 -4.02 11.23 8.48
N SER A 394 -4.42 12.50 8.61
CA SER A 394 -3.59 13.63 8.19
C SER A 394 -2.27 13.66 8.97
N VAL A 395 -2.30 13.45 10.29
CA VAL A 395 -1.11 13.43 11.15
C VAL A 395 -0.11 12.36 10.71
N GLU A 396 -0.59 11.12 10.48
CA GLU A 396 0.28 9.99 10.10
C GLU A 396 0.83 10.15 8.68
N ARG A 397 -0.04 10.48 7.71
CA ARG A 397 0.34 10.44 6.29
C ARG A 397 1.09 11.67 5.83
N HIS A 398 0.80 12.84 6.41
CA HIS A 398 1.55 14.07 6.13
C HIS A 398 3.04 13.91 6.48
N ALA A 399 3.35 13.38 7.67
CA ALA A 399 4.73 13.13 8.09
C ALA A 399 5.48 12.16 7.15
N ILE A 400 4.78 11.16 6.58
CA ILE A 400 5.38 10.25 5.59
C ILE A 400 5.64 10.95 4.27
N ALA A 401 4.71 11.81 3.83
CA ALA A 401 4.87 12.58 2.60
C ALA A 401 6.03 13.59 2.69
N GLU A 402 6.22 14.26 3.83
CA GLU A 402 7.39 15.14 4.04
C GLU A 402 8.71 14.37 3.90
N ARG A 403 8.79 13.18 4.49
CA ARG A 403 9.97 12.30 4.35
C ARG A 403 10.19 11.87 2.89
N LEU A 404 9.09 11.58 2.17
CA LEU A 404 9.15 11.24 0.75
C LEU A 404 9.75 12.38 -0.07
N ILE A 405 9.28 13.61 0.15
CA ILE A 405 9.78 14.79 -0.57
C ILE A 405 11.25 15.06 -0.23
N ALA A 406 11.64 14.93 1.04
CA ALA A 406 13.04 15.08 1.45
C ALA A 406 13.94 14.04 0.77
N PHE A 407 13.53 12.77 0.78
CA PHE A 407 14.24 11.68 0.10
C PHE A 407 14.34 11.91 -1.42
N ASP A 408 13.25 12.28 -2.07
CA ASP A 408 13.23 12.50 -3.51
C ASP A 408 14.11 13.68 -3.95
N ARG A 409 14.21 14.72 -3.12
CA ARG A 409 15.15 15.83 -3.37
C ARG A 409 16.60 15.36 -3.35
N GLU A 410 17.00 14.61 -2.35
CA GLU A 410 18.35 14.08 -2.21
C GLU A 410 18.67 13.09 -3.34
N TRP A 411 17.79 12.12 -3.57
CA TRP A 411 17.91 11.15 -4.65
C TRP A 411 18.00 11.80 -6.03
N SER A 412 17.14 12.78 -6.30
CA SER A 412 17.14 13.52 -7.57
C SER A 412 18.43 14.29 -7.81
N LYS A 413 19.00 14.88 -6.76
CA LYS A 413 20.28 15.59 -6.83
C LYS A 413 21.43 14.64 -7.17
N ILE A 414 21.51 13.50 -6.50
CA ILE A 414 22.54 12.49 -6.74
C ILE A 414 22.44 11.92 -8.16
N MET A 415 21.24 11.56 -8.60
CA MET A 415 21.00 10.98 -9.93
C MET A 415 21.20 11.95 -11.09
N ALA A 416 21.01 13.25 -10.87
CA ALA A 416 21.25 14.28 -11.90
C ALA A 416 22.70 14.73 -11.96
N SER A 417 23.51 14.43 -10.94
CA SER A 417 24.91 14.85 -10.91
C SER A 417 25.75 14.04 -11.90
N PRO A 418 26.67 14.69 -12.65
CA PRO A 418 27.59 13.97 -13.52
C PRO A 418 28.53 13.07 -12.70
N PRO A 419 29.06 11.99 -13.29
CA PRO A 419 30.07 11.18 -12.60
C PRO A 419 31.36 11.99 -12.42
N ARG A 420 31.96 11.92 -11.21
CA ARG A 420 33.22 12.56 -10.90
C ARG A 420 34.31 12.06 -11.86
N ASP A 421 35.05 13.00 -12.47
CA ASP A 421 36.26 12.69 -13.27
C ASP A 421 37.48 12.68 -12.34
N PRO A 422 38.14 11.54 -12.11
CA PRO A 422 39.32 11.47 -11.25
C PRO A 422 40.48 12.35 -11.72
N ARG A 423 40.50 12.71 -13.02
CA ARG A 423 41.53 13.59 -13.61
C ARG A 423 41.30 15.08 -13.32
N PHE A 424 40.05 15.44 -13.00
CA PHE A 424 39.64 16.83 -12.76
C PHE A 424 38.69 16.89 -11.55
N PRO A 425 39.14 16.50 -10.35
CA PRO A 425 38.28 16.39 -9.16
C PRO A 425 37.63 17.73 -8.75
N GLU A 426 38.25 18.85 -9.13
CA GLU A 426 37.76 20.20 -8.87
C GLU A 426 36.47 20.55 -9.65
N ARG A 427 36.16 19.84 -10.71
CA ARG A 427 34.90 20.02 -11.47
C ARG A 427 33.68 19.47 -10.76
N GLY A 428 33.85 18.83 -9.60
CA GLY A 428 32.77 18.24 -8.84
C GLY A 428 32.24 16.93 -9.47
N GLY A 429 30.98 16.60 -9.22
CA GLY A 429 30.36 15.35 -9.64
C GLY A 429 30.24 14.36 -8.48
N VAL A 430 29.45 13.29 -8.65
CA VAL A 430 29.20 12.23 -7.66
C VAL A 430 30.18 11.08 -7.89
N ASP A 431 30.79 10.60 -6.80
CA ASP A 431 31.59 9.37 -6.86
C ASP A 431 30.66 8.19 -7.14
N PRO A 432 30.99 7.31 -8.10
CA PRO A 432 30.18 6.13 -8.40
C PRO A 432 29.97 5.18 -7.20
N GLU A 433 30.94 5.08 -6.29
CA GLU A 433 30.76 4.30 -5.06
C GLU A 433 29.78 5.00 -4.11
N GLU A 434 29.80 6.33 -4.00
CA GLU A 434 28.83 7.11 -3.21
C GLU A 434 27.39 6.90 -3.72
N LEU A 435 27.18 6.88 -5.04
CA LEU A 435 25.89 6.56 -5.62
C LEU A 435 25.41 5.15 -5.24
N LYS A 436 26.30 4.18 -5.33
CA LYS A 436 26.00 2.78 -4.99
C LYS A 436 25.71 2.61 -3.49
N GLU A 437 26.51 3.22 -2.61
CA GLU A 437 26.28 3.19 -1.16
C GLU A 437 24.96 3.85 -0.79
N TYR A 438 24.63 4.98 -1.41
CA TYR A 438 23.35 5.64 -1.19
C TYR A 438 22.18 4.76 -1.64
N PHE A 439 22.31 4.07 -2.78
CA PHE A 439 21.29 3.12 -3.27
C PHE A 439 21.06 2.00 -2.27
N VAL A 440 22.12 1.35 -1.78
CA VAL A 440 22.03 0.27 -0.79
C VAL A 440 21.41 0.77 0.52
N LYS A 441 21.89 1.92 1.04
CA LYS A 441 21.36 2.55 2.26
C LYS A 441 19.86 2.87 2.15
N SER A 442 19.42 3.25 0.96
CA SER A 442 18.02 3.61 0.69
C SER A 442 17.12 2.39 0.42
N GLY A 443 17.66 1.17 0.34
CA GLY A 443 16.95 -0.04 -0.06
C GLY A 443 15.70 -0.33 0.78
N ARG A 444 15.77 -0.17 2.11
CA ARG A 444 14.59 -0.35 2.99
C ARG A 444 13.50 0.69 2.73
N TYR A 445 13.90 1.91 2.39
CA TYR A 445 12.96 2.98 2.07
C TYR A 445 12.27 2.70 0.73
N THR A 446 13.03 2.36 -0.30
CA THR A 446 12.49 2.07 -1.64
C THR A 446 11.67 0.78 -1.67
N ALA A 447 11.95 -0.18 -0.81
CA ALA A 447 11.09 -1.34 -0.57
C ALA A 447 9.77 -1.00 0.18
N GLY A 448 9.60 0.26 0.63
CA GLY A 448 8.42 0.74 1.34
C GLY A 448 8.30 0.28 2.79
N VAL A 449 9.33 -0.37 3.34
CA VAL A 449 9.30 -0.98 4.68
C VAL A 449 9.90 -0.11 5.78
N ALA A 450 10.46 1.05 5.43
CA ALA A 450 11.00 2.01 6.39
C ALA A 450 9.95 2.99 6.95
N THR A 451 8.69 2.87 6.54
CA THR A 451 7.60 3.69 7.10
C THR A 451 7.46 3.41 8.60
N HIS A 452 7.54 4.46 9.39
CA HIS A 452 7.41 4.41 10.84
C HIS A 452 6.46 5.50 11.34
N TYR A 453 5.42 5.09 12.04
CA TYR A 453 4.49 5.97 12.75
C TYR A 453 4.97 6.14 14.19
N PRO A 454 5.50 7.30 14.59
CA PRO A 454 5.88 7.55 15.98
C PRO A 454 4.63 7.57 16.87
N PRO A 455 4.78 7.47 18.21
CA PRO A 455 3.65 7.54 19.14
C PRO A 455 3.09 8.98 19.27
N ALA A 456 2.71 9.56 18.13
CA ALA A 456 2.08 10.87 18.02
C ALA A 456 0.55 10.81 18.04
N THR A 457 -0.01 9.60 17.97
CA THR A 457 -1.46 9.36 18.01
C THR A 457 -1.74 8.19 18.96
N PHE A 458 -2.97 8.05 19.42
CA PHE A 458 -3.41 6.93 20.26
C PHE A 458 -3.36 5.56 19.54
N LEU A 459 -3.06 5.53 18.24
CA LEU A 459 -2.91 4.29 17.45
C LEU A 459 -1.54 3.64 17.56
N THR A 460 -0.56 4.33 18.12
CA THR A 460 0.81 3.85 18.29
C THR A 460 1.23 4.05 19.73
N ALA A 461 1.39 2.94 20.47
CA ALA A 461 1.75 2.98 21.88
C ALA A 461 3.21 3.40 22.10
N GLN A 462 3.52 3.86 23.30
CA GLN A 462 4.91 4.03 23.75
C GLN A 462 5.61 2.67 23.81
N PRO A 463 6.90 2.57 23.46
CA PRO A 463 7.61 1.29 23.35
C PRO A 463 8.05 0.70 24.71
N SER A 464 7.20 0.76 25.73
CA SER A 464 7.52 0.36 27.11
C SER A 464 7.88 -1.12 27.24
N HIS A 465 7.33 -1.98 26.39
CA HIS A 465 7.56 -3.42 26.41
C HIS A 465 8.18 -3.94 25.10
N GLN A 466 8.81 -3.07 24.32
CA GLN A 466 9.37 -3.40 23.00
C GLN A 466 10.36 -4.58 23.06
N ALA A 467 11.08 -4.75 24.17
CA ALA A 467 12.06 -5.82 24.35
C ALA A 467 11.46 -7.23 24.27
N LEU A 468 10.16 -7.40 24.58
CA LEU A 468 9.48 -8.70 24.49
C LEU A 468 9.32 -9.19 23.03
N ALA A 469 9.36 -8.28 22.07
CA ALA A 469 9.25 -8.58 20.64
C ALA A 469 10.04 -7.54 19.85
N ALA A 470 11.36 -7.51 20.01
CA ALA A 470 12.22 -6.45 19.47
C ALA A 470 12.18 -6.36 17.93
N GLY A 471 11.93 -7.47 17.22
CA GLY A 471 11.79 -7.50 15.77
C GLY A 471 10.43 -7.03 15.24
N TYR A 472 9.47 -6.75 16.14
CA TYR A 472 8.18 -6.14 15.82
C TYR A 472 8.15 -4.70 16.36
N THR A 473 8.92 -3.82 15.72
CA THR A 473 9.02 -2.42 16.15
C THR A 473 7.65 -1.73 16.10
N ILE A 474 7.23 -1.17 17.24
CA ILE A 474 5.98 -0.39 17.33
C ILE A 474 6.04 0.78 16.33
N GLY A 475 4.96 0.98 15.58
CA GLY A 475 4.85 1.99 14.52
C GLY A 475 5.39 1.54 13.15
N MET A 476 6.08 0.40 13.04
CA MET A 476 6.51 -0.18 11.78
C MET A 476 5.56 -1.28 11.30
N ARG A 477 5.67 -1.67 10.03
CA ARG A 477 4.86 -2.75 9.48
C ARG A 477 5.09 -4.07 10.24
N PHE A 478 4.06 -4.90 10.30
CA PHE A 478 4.19 -6.26 10.80
C PHE A 478 5.08 -7.08 9.86
N HIS A 479 6.28 -7.39 10.30
CA HIS A 479 7.26 -8.12 9.51
C HIS A 479 6.99 -9.62 9.59
N SER A 480 6.34 -10.16 8.57
CA SER A 480 5.96 -11.57 8.46
C SER A 480 7.15 -12.52 8.59
N ALA A 481 6.91 -13.75 9.03
CA ALA A 481 7.90 -14.83 9.08
C ALA A 481 7.22 -16.18 8.83
N PRO A 482 7.99 -17.22 8.40
CA PRO A 482 7.47 -18.56 8.17
C PRO A 482 6.94 -19.21 9.44
N VAL A 483 5.77 -19.82 9.33
CA VAL A 483 5.10 -20.60 10.38
C VAL A 483 4.42 -21.82 9.76
N VAL A 484 3.99 -22.76 10.61
CA VAL A 484 3.15 -23.88 10.21
C VAL A 484 1.81 -23.76 10.93
N ARG A 485 0.71 -23.79 10.20
CA ARG A 485 -0.63 -23.83 10.77
C ARG A 485 -0.87 -25.18 11.43
N VAL A 486 -1.27 -25.19 12.70
CA VAL A 486 -1.33 -26.43 13.49
C VAL A 486 -2.39 -27.40 12.95
N ALA A 487 -3.56 -26.92 12.55
CA ALA A 487 -4.72 -27.75 12.20
C ALA A 487 -4.49 -28.67 10.99
N ASP A 488 -3.70 -28.24 10.01
CA ASP A 488 -3.51 -28.96 8.73
C ASP A 488 -2.02 -29.07 8.31
N ALA A 489 -1.11 -28.68 9.19
CA ALA A 489 0.33 -28.67 8.93
C ALA A 489 0.74 -27.81 7.72
N LYS A 490 -0.05 -26.80 7.34
CA LYS A 490 0.21 -25.93 6.19
C LYS A 490 1.34 -24.96 6.49
N PRO A 491 2.49 -25.02 5.77
CA PRO A 491 3.50 -23.98 5.87
C PRO A 491 3.02 -22.70 5.18
N MET A 492 3.22 -21.56 5.83
CA MET A 492 2.82 -20.25 5.32
C MET A 492 3.59 -19.13 6.03
N HIS A 493 3.49 -17.91 5.52
CA HIS A 493 3.92 -16.73 6.24
C HIS A 493 2.80 -16.22 7.17
N LEU A 494 3.16 -15.84 8.40
CA LEU A 494 2.17 -15.42 9.41
C LEU A 494 1.39 -14.18 8.97
N GLY A 495 2.01 -13.24 8.25
CA GLY A 495 1.38 -12.03 7.73
C GLY A 495 0.20 -12.30 6.77
N HIS A 496 0.19 -13.45 6.08
CA HIS A 496 -0.86 -13.80 5.12
C HIS A 496 -2.25 -14.03 5.73
N VAL A 497 -2.36 -14.06 7.07
CA VAL A 497 -3.66 -14.09 7.75
C VAL A 497 -4.33 -12.72 7.84
N ALA A 498 -3.58 -11.64 7.59
CA ALA A 498 -4.07 -10.26 7.70
C ALA A 498 -4.79 -9.84 6.43
N ARG A 499 -6.12 -10.01 6.39
CA ARG A 499 -6.97 -9.60 5.27
C ARG A 499 -7.36 -8.12 5.37
N ALA A 500 -7.75 -7.52 4.23
CA ALA A 500 -8.29 -6.15 4.16
C ALA A 500 -9.77 -6.10 4.61
N ASP A 501 -10.05 -6.66 5.78
CA ASP A 501 -11.37 -6.85 6.39
C ASP A 501 -11.69 -5.84 7.51
N GLY A 502 -10.79 -4.88 7.75
CA GLY A 502 -10.95 -3.86 8.79
C GLY A 502 -10.77 -4.36 10.22
N ALA A 503 -10.45 -5.64 10.44
CA ALA A 503 -10.24 -6.19 11.77
C ALA A 503 -8.81 -5.96 12.26
N TRP A 504 -8.68 -5.68 13.54
CA TRP A 504 -7.42 -5.68 14.26
C TRP A 504 -6.89 -7.10 14.45
N ARG A 505 -5.58 -7.26 14.59
CA ARG A 505 -4.96 -8.56 14.87
C ARG A 505 -4.23 -8.51 16.20
N ILE A 506 -4.43 -9.54 17.02
CA ILE A 506 -3.62 -9.84 18.20
C ILE A 506 -2.83 -11.11 17.90
N TYR A 507 -1.53 -10.97 17.75
CA TYR A 507 -0.62 -12.11 17.66
C TYR A 507 -0.07 -12.38 19.04
N ALA A 508 -0.48 -13.51 19.65
CA ALA A 508 -0.07 -13.93 20.98
C ALA A 508 1.04 -15.01 20.84
N PHE A 509 2.27 -14.62 21.10
CA PHE A 509 3.43 -15.51 21.13
C PHE A 509 3.55 -16.16 22.50
N ALA A 510 3.53 -17.50 22.54
CA ALA A 510 3.49 -18.26 23.77
C ALA A 510 4.75 -18.05 24.62
N ASP A 511 4.57 -18.02 25.95
CA ASP A 511 5.62 -18.18 26.95
C ASP A 511 6.18 -19.62 26.95
N ALA A 512 7.31 -19.88 27.58
CA ALA A 512 8.02 -21.16 27.59
C ALA A 512 7.13 -22.35 28.00
N ARG A 513 6.19 -22.16 28.92
CA ARG A 513 5.26 -23.18 29.43
C ARG A 513 3.87 -23.12 28.80
N GLY A 514 3.55 -22.04 28.07
CA GLY A 514 2.23 -21.81 27.50
C GLY A 514 1.14 -21.48 28.53
N GLU A 515 1.50 -21.26 29.80
CA GLU A 515 0.54 -20.99 30.88
C GLU A 515 -0.03 -19.57 30.79
N ARG A 516 0.82 -18.59 30.48
CA ARG A 516 0.38 -17.19 30.33
C ARG A 516 -0.48 -17.03 29.08
N LEU A 517 -0.11 -17.67 27.99
CA LEU A 517 -0.94 -17.70 26.77
C LEU A 517 -2.32 -18.28 27.06
N ARG A 518 -2.42 -19.38 27.82
CA ARG A 518 -3.70 -19.98 28.18
C ARG A 518 -4.56 -19.02 29.01
N LYS A 519 -3.97 -18.35 30.02
CA LYS A 519 -4.68 -17.34 30.83
C LYS A 519 -5.16 -16.15 29.99
N LEU A 520 -4.33 -15.68 29.04
CA LEU A 520 -4.74 -14.64 28.10
C LEU A 520 -5.94 -15.11 27.28
N ALA A 521 -5.91 -16.32 26.71
CA ALA A 521 -6.99 -16.86 25.93
C ALA A 521 -8.30 -17.01 26.73
N GLU A 522 -8.21 -17.42 28.01
CA GLU A 522 -9.34 -17.48 28.94
C GLU A 522 -9.90 -16.09 29.24
N PHE A 523 -9.04 -15.11 29.48
CA PHE A 523 -9.45 -13.71 29.67
C PHE A 523 -10.17 -13.19 28.43
N LEU A 524 -9.59 -13.35 27.24
CA LEU A 524 -10.18 -12.86 26.00
C LEU A 524 -11.52 -13.52 25.67
N ALA A 525 -11.68 -14.80 25.99
CA ALA A 525 -12.92 -15.53 25.77
C ALA A 525 -14.04 -15.17 26.76
N ASN A 526 -13.72 -15.02 28.05
CA ASN A 526 -14.72 -15.09 29.12
C ASN A 526 -14.91 -13.78 29.89
N SER A 527 -13.86 -12.95 29.99
CA SER A 527 -13.96 -11.72 30.79
C SER A 527 -14.86 -10.68 30.10
N PRO A 528 -15.82 -10.08 30.81
CA PRO A 528 -16.60 -8.95 30.29
C PRO A 528 -15.72 -7.73 30.00
N ASN A 529 -14.55 -7.64 30.62
CA ASN A 529 -13.59 -6.57 30.41
C ASN A 529 -12.66 -6.83 29.21
N SER A 530 -12.72 -8.01 28.59
CA SER A 530 -11.85 -8.27 27.44
C SER A 530 -12.22 -7.38 26.25
N PRO A 531 -11.23 -6.89 25.47
CA PRO A 531 -11.53 -6.05 24.31
C PRO A 531 -12.39 -6.79 23.26
N ILE A 532 -12.25 -8.10 23.18
CA ILE A 532 -13.07 -8.95 22.28
C ILE A 532 -14.56 -8.85 22.68
N ARG A 533 -14.87 -9.05 23.97
CA ARG A 533 -16.25 -9.01 24.46
C ARG A 533 -16.85 -7.62 24.46
N ARG A 534 -16.03 -6.61 24.73
CA ARG A 534 -16.49 -5.22 24.79
C ARG A 534 -16.81 -4.62 23.43
N PHE A 535 -16.00 -4.95 22.40
CA PHE A 535 -16.04 -4.22 21.13
C PHE A 535 -16.58 -5.05 19.96
N THR A 536 -16.84 -6.35 20.14
CA THR A 536 -17.48 -7.17 19.10
C THR A 536 -18.99 -7.23 19.34
N PRO A 537 -19.84 -6.93 18.35
CA PRO A 537 -21.28 -7.13 18.45
C PRO A 537 -21.65 -8.57 18.80
N ALA A 538 -22.68 -8.77 19.64
CA ALA A 538 -23.05 -10.10 20.14
C ALA A 538 -23.48 -11.07 19.04
N GLU A 539 -24.07 -10.55 17.97
CA GLU A 539 -24.55 -11.29 16.80
C GLU A 539 -23.48 -11.56 15.76
N ALA A 540 -22.30 -10.92 15.89
CA ALA A 540 -21.21 -11.09 14.95
C ALA A 540 -20.28 -12.24 15.36
N ASN A 541 -19.49 -12.76 14.40
CA ASN A 541 -18.42 -13.68 14.72
C ASN A 541 -17.44 -13.02 15.68
N ILE A 542 -16.99 -13.75 16.70
CA ILE A 542 -16.17 -13.23 17.80
C ILE A 542 -14.86 -12.55 17.34
N ASP A 543 -14.37 -12.93 16.18
CA ASP A 543 -13.13 -12.42 15.56
C ASP A 543 -13.35 -11.38 14.45
N SER A 544 -14.57 -10.85 14.30
CA SER A 544 -14.92 -9.91 13.23
C SER A 544 -14.36 -8.50 13.43
N VAL A 545 -14.02 -8.12 14.66
CA VAL A 545 -13.48 -6.80 15.00
C VAL A 545 -12.02 -6.91 15.45
N ILE A 546 -11.72 -7.89 16.29
CA ILE A 546 -10.38 -8.19 16.78
C ILE A 546 -10.14 -9.70 16.62
N ASP A 547 -9.21 -10.07 15.75
CA ASP A 547 -8.86 -11.45 15.43
C ASP A 547 -7.60 -11.87 16.21
N VAL A 548 -7.70 -12.95 16.99
CA VAL A 548 -6.62 -13.47 17.83
C VAL A 548 -5.96 -14.67 17.16
N ARG A 549 -4.64 -14.63 17.06
CA ARG A 549 -3.78 -15.69 16.52
C ARG A 549 -2.73 -16.06 17.55
N ALA A 550 -2.59 -17.34 17.86
CA ALA A 550 -1.59 -17.82 18.80
C ALA A 550 -0.43 -18.52 18.08
N ILE A 551 0.79 -18.22 18.50
CA ILE A 551 2.01 -18.84 17.98
C ILE A 551 2.69 -19.58 19.14
N PHE A 552 2.69 -20.89 19.06
CA PHE A 552 3.30 -21.79 20.03
C PHE A 552 4.80 -21.94 19.76
N GLN A 553 5.56 -22.38 20.75
CA GLN A 553 7.01 -22.66 20.57
C GLN A 553 7.30 -24.08 20.13
N GLN A 554 6.36 -25.00 20.42
CA GLN A 554 6.46 -26.42 20.04
C GLN A 554 6.22 -26.61 18.54
N GLY A 555 6.77 -27.68 17.99
CA GLY A 555 6.45 -28.11 16.64
C GLY A 555 4.96 -28.48 16.50
N HIS A 556 4.40 -28.31 15.33
CA HIS A 556 2.95 -28.55 15.09
C HIS A 556 2.51 -29.99 15.44
N ARG A 557 3.41 -30.98 15.41
CA ARG A 557 3.12 -32.37 15.75
C ARG A 557 2.98 -32.62 17.26
N ASP A 558 3.49 -31.69 18.06
CA ASP A 558 3.49 -31.77 19.52
C ASP A 558 2.33 -30.98 20.13
N ILE A 559 1.45 -30.41 19.29
CA ILE A 559 0.31 -29.63 19.69
C ILE A 559 -0.98 -30.39 19.32
N ASN A 560 -1.73 -30.80 20.32
CA ASN A 560 -3.04 -31.41 20.12
C ASN A 560 -4.12 -30.32 19.97
N VAL A 561 -4.80 -30.31 18.84
CA VAL A 561 -5.85 -29.32 18.54
C VAL A 561 -6.97 -29.33 19.58
N GLU A 562 -7.32 -30.51 20.10
CA GLU A 562 -8.34 -30.70 21.14
C GLU A 562 -7.99 -30.06 22.49
N THR A 563 -6.70 -29.76 22.73
CA THR A 563 -6.23 -29.11 23.96
C THR A 563 -6.13 -27.57 23.82
N LEU A 564 -6.42 -27.04 22.63
CA LEU A 564 -6.37 -25.61 22.39
C LEU A 564 -7.48 -24.88 23.18
N PRO A 565 -7.19 -23.69 23.71
CA PRO A 565 -8.22 -22.86 24.33
C PRO A 565 -9.39 -22.58 23.36
N PRO A 566 -10.64 -22.51 23.83
CA PRO A 566 -11.82 -22.25 22.98
C PRO A 566 -11.71 -20.95 22.17
N MET A 567 -10.97 -19.96 22.63
CA MET A 567 -10.70 -18.73 21.93
C MET A 567 -9.97 -18.97 20.58
N LEU A 568 -9.19 -20.05 20.49
CA LEU A 568 -8.45 -20.44 19.28
C LEU A 568 -9.24 -21.45 18.40
N LEU A 569 -10.46 -21.81 18.81
CA LEU A 569 -11.39 -22.68 18.11
C LEU A 569 -12.77 -22.01 18.05
N PRO A 570 -12.87 -20.76 17.56
CA PRO A 570 -14.13 -20.01 17.59
C PRO A 570 -15.16 -20.64 16.66
N ARG A 571 -16.44 -20.54 17.06
CA ARG A 571 -17.56 -20.93 16.20
C ARG A 571 -18.00 -19.77 15.34
N LYS A 572 -18.23 -20.05 14.05
CA LYS A 572 -18.53 -19.04 13.04
C LYS A 572 -19.75 -19.39 12.20
N GLY A 573 -20.42 -18.37 11.70
CA GLY A 573 -21.55 -18.49 10.81
C GLY A 573 -22.79 -19.08 11.49
N SER A 574 -23.86 -19.23 10.72
CA SER A 574 -25.16 -19.74 11.20
C SER A 574 -25.12 -21.20 11.66
N PHE A 575 -24.21 -22.00 11.13
CA PHE A 575 -24.02 -23.40 11.54
C PHE A 575 -23.09 -23.56 12.75
N GLY A 576 -22.45 -22.49 13.23
CA GLY A 576 -21.48 -22.57 14.32
C GLY A 576 -20.28 -23.45 14.01
N LEU A 577 -19.81 -23.41 12.76
CA LEU A 577 -18.63 -24.17 12.32
C LEU A 577 -17.38 -23.72 13.07
N ILE A 578 -16.53 -24.68 13.46
CA ILE A 578 -15.31 -24.36 14.19
C ILE A 578 -14.24 -23.89 13.21
N ASP A 579 -13.66 -22.72 13.51
CA ASP A 579 -12.45 -22.22 12.81
C ASP A 579 -11.20 -22.78 13.49
N TYR A 580 -10.51 -23.67 12.79
CA TYR A 580 -9.28 -24.32 13.26
C TYR A 580 -8.00 -23.55 12.90
N GLU A 581 -8.10 -22.39 12.25
CA GLU A 581 -6.95 -21.71 11.65
C GLU A 581 -6.34 -20.61 12.54
N LYS A 582 -6.53 -20.67 13.86
CA LYS A 582 -6.05 -19.64 14.80
C LYS A 582 -4.72 -19.97 15.48
N ALA A 583 -4.25 -21.22 15.38
CA ALA A 583 -3.05 -21.70 16.04
C ALA A 583 -1.92 -21.99 15.03
N PHE A 584 -0.72 -21.53 15.38
CA PHE A 584 0.50 -21.66 14.56
C PHE A 584 1.66 -22.19 15.41
N SER A 585 2.58 -22.85 14.74
CA SER A 585 3.88 -23.30 15.29
C SER A 585 5.03 -22.75 14.44
N PRO A 586 6.28 -22.77 14.94
CA PRO A 586 7.45 -22.41 14.16
C PRO A 586 7.63 -23.33 12.94
N ASP A 587 8.15 -22.80 11.85
CA ASP A 587 8.67 -23.65 10.76
C ASP A 587 10.09 -24.11 11.11
N LEU A 588 10.18 -25.31 11.69
CA LEU A 588 11.42 -25.91 12.16
C LEU A 588 12.34 -26.44 11.04
N LYS A 589 11.96 -26.30 9.77
CA LYS A 589 12.84 -26.64 8.62
C LYS A 589 13.97 -25.63 8.46
N ASN A 590 13.78 -24.41 8.97
CA ASN A 590 14.78 -23.36 8.96
C ASN A 590 15.62 -23.38 10.24
N ARG A 591 16.88 -22.94 10.16
CA ARG A 591 17.77 -22.84 11.33
C ARG A 591 17.30 -21.81 12.36
N ARG A 592 16.56 -20.79 11.92
CA ARG A 592 15.98 -19.74 12.74
C ARG A 592 14.48 -19.71 12.54
N ASP A 593 13.74 -19.87 13.60
CA ASP A 593 12.29 -19.81 13.57
C ASP A 593 11.77 -18.37 13.80
N ILE A 594 10.45 -18.18 13.80
CA ILE A 594 9.81 -16.87 13.98
C ILE A 594 10.21 -16.17 15.29
N PHE A 595 10.44 -16.92 16.39
CA PHE A 595 10.87 -16.34 17.65
C PHE A 595 12.27 -15.74 17.53
N ASP A 596 13.19 -16.44 16.85
CA ASP A 596 14.55 -15.94 16.60
C ASP A 596 14.55 -14.79 15.58
N LEU A 597 13.80 -14.97 14.47
CA LEU A 597 13.73 -13.99 13.39
C LEU A 597 13.13 -12.65 13.85
N ARG A 598 12.21 -12.70 14.81
CA ARG A 598 11.50 -11.52 15.33
C ARG A 598 11.89 -11.18 16.76
N ALA A 599 12.95 -11.79 17.26
CA ALA A 599 13.50 -11.56 18.60
C ALA A 599 12.41 -11.53 19.67
N ILE A 600 11.60 -12.60 19.71
CA ILE A 600 10.52 -12.77 20.70
C ILE A 600 11.13 -13.37 21.96
N ASP A 601 10.80 -12.80 23.11
CA ASP A 601 11.18 -13.35 24.41
C ASP A 601 10.50 -14.71 24.63
N ARG A 602 11.29 -15.77 24.62
CA ARG A 602 10.76 -17.14 24.75
C ARG A 602 10.31 -17.47 26.15
N GLU A 603 10.89 -16.85 27.17
CA GLU A 603 10.50 -17.11 28.57
C GLU A 603 9.15 -16.47 28.91
N HIS A 604 8.95 -15.23 28.46
CA HIS A 604 7.78 -14.45 28.84
C HIS A 604 6.66 -14.47 27.78
N GLY A 605 7.00 -14.69 26.52
CA GLY A 605 6.09 -14.50 25.40
C GLY A 605 5.75 -13.02 25.17
N ALA A 606 4.86 -12.74 24.23
CA ALA A 606 4.45 -11.38 23.92
C ALA A 606 3.06 -11.32 23.28
N ILE A 607 2.34 -10.25 23.50
CA ILE A 607 1.21 -9.80 22.68
C ILE A 607 1.73 -8.77 21.69
N VAL A 608 1.51 -8.99 20.41
CA VAL A 608 1.77 -8.01 19.36
C VAL A 608 0.43 -7.58 18.75
N VAL A 609 0.04 -6.32 18.99
CA VAL A 609 -1.20 -5.75 18.48
C VAL A 609 -0.92 -5.10 17.14
N VAL A 610 -1.66 -5.49 16.10
CA VAL A 610 -1.46 -5.04 14.73
C VAL A 610 -2.73 -4.41 14.19
N ARG A 611 -2.59 -3.25 13.57
CA ARG A 611 -3.66 -2.46 12.94
C ARG A 611 -4.18 -3.14 11.68
N PRO A 612 -5.39 -2.80 11.22
CA PRO A 612 -5.93 -3.32 9.96
C PRO A 612 -5.08 -3.00 8.73
N ASP A 613 -4.29 -1.92 8.76
CA ASP A 613 -3.32 -1.57 7.72
C ASP A 613 -1.93 -2.22 7.91
N GLN A 614 -1.86 -3.25 8.77
CA GLN A 614 -0.69 -4.12 9.00
C GLN A 614 0.50 -3.41 9.70
N TYR A 615 0.26 -2.37 10.49
CA TYR A 615 1.29 -1.74 11.32
C TYR A 615 1.19 -2.19 12.77
N VAL A 616 2.34 -2.43 13.41
CA VAL A 616 2.42 -2.79 14.82
C VAL A 616 2.01 -1.57 15.66
N ALA A 617 0.95 -1.72 16.44
CA ALA A 617 0.40 -0.65 17.26
C ALA A 617 0.89 -0.71 18.71
N ASN A 618 1.09 -1.92 19.22
CA ASN A 618 1.52 -2.12 20.61
C ASN A 618 2.22 -3.47 20.78
N VAL A 619 3.10 -3.56 21.77
CA VAL A 619 3.71 -4.79 22.28
C VAL A 619 3.49 -4.84 23.78
N LEU A 620 2.90 -5.93 24.28
CA LEU A 620 2.53 -6.07 25.69
C LEU A 620 2.93 -7.46 26.24
N PRO A 621 3.14 -7.58 27.56
CA PRO A 621 3.20 -8.88 28.25
C PRO A 621 1.89 -9.66 28.11
N LEU A 622 1.95 -10.99 28.11
CA LEU A 622 0.76 -11.85 28.00
C LEU A 622 -0.24 -11.67 29.16
N ASP A 623 0.19 -11.19 30.30
CA ASP A 623 -0.61 -10.92 31.49
C ASP A 623 -1.06 -9.46 31.64
N ALA A 624 -0.74 -8.59 30.68
CA ALA A 624 -1.14 -7.19 30.70
C ALA A 624 -2.59 -6.98 30.19
N HIS A 625 -3.55 -7.67 30.80
CA HIS A 625 -4.94 -7.73 30.33
C HIS A 625 -5.62 -6.35 30.33
N ASP A 626 -5.44 -5.59 31.42
CA ASP A 626 -6.04 -4.25 31.55
C ASP A 626 -5.43 -3.27 30.54
N ALA A 627 -4.10 -3.27 30.39
CA ALA A 627 -3.44 -2.42 29.41
C ALA A 627 -3.85 -2.72 27.96
N LEU A 628 -4.10 -3.99 27.64
CA LEU A 628 -4.63 -4.39 26.33
C LEU A 628 -6.04 -3.82 26.10
N THR A 629 -6.90 -3.89 27.11
CA THR A 629 -8.27 -3.36 27.04
C THR A 629 -8.29 -1.83 26.97
N GLU A 630 -7.47 -1.16 27.78
CA GLU A 630 -7.34 0.28 27.80
C GLU A 630 -6.82 0.83 26.46
N PHE A 631 -5.88 0.11 25.80
CA PHE A 631 -5.41 0.50 24.49
C PHE A 631 -6.56 0.64 23.49
N PHE A 632 -7.45 -0.36 23.39
CA PHE A 632 -8.60 -0.32 22.48
C PHE A 632 -9.68 0.67 22.93
N ALA A 633 -9.89 0.84 24.22
CA ALA A 633 -10.92 1.75 24.77
C ALA A 633 -10.65 3.24 24.45
N GLN A 634 -9.42 3.61 24.09
CA GLN A 634 -9.11 4.98 23.69
C GLN A 634 -9.91 5.41 22.48
N PHE A 635 -10.14 4.52 21.52
CA PHE A 635 -10.75 4.84 20.24
C PHE A 635 -11.94 3.96 19.84
N MET A 636 -12.08 2.75 20.37
CA MET A 636 -13.22 1.89 20.07
C MET A 636 -14.46 2.28 20.84
N LEU A 637 -15.62 1.98 20.25
CA LEU A 637 -16.94 2.13 20.84
C LEU A 637 -17.53 0.77 21.14
N GLU A 638 -18.16 0.63 22.29
CA GLU A 638 -18.97 -0.55 22.60
C GLU A 638 -20.19 -0.59 21.66
N PRO A 639 -20.53 -1.76 21.12
CA PRO A 639 -21.71 -1.91 20.29
C PRO A 639 -22.96 -1.45 21.04
N ARG A 640 -23.82 -0.68 20.38
CA ARG A 640 -25.12 -0.31 20.98
C ARG A 640 -25.92 -1.60 21.20
N ARG A 641 -26.33 -1.86 22.43
CA ARG A 641 -27.30 -2.92 22.72
C ARG A 641 -28.60 -2.54 22.02
N ARG A 642 -29.01 -3.35 21.05
CA ARG A 642 -30.33 -3.21 20.40
C ARG A 642 -31.43 -3.66 21.34
#